data_4ded7cf7d14235e51a50c73f4d8b6aa7
#
_entry.id   4ded7cf7d14235e51a50c73f4d8b6aa7
#
_cell.length_a   1.000
_cell.length_b   1.000
_cell.length_c   1.000
_cell.angle_alpha   90.00
_cell.angle_beta   90.00
_cell.angle_gamma   90.00
#
_symmetry.space_group_name_H-M   'P 1'
#
loop_
_entity.id
_entity.type
_entity.pdbx_description
1 polymer ?
#
loop_
_entity_poly.entity_id
_entity_poly.type
_entity_poly.pdbx_seq_one_letter_code
_entity_poly.pdbx_strand_id
1 'polypeptide(L)'
;MFTLLFRKMRNTKWMVLCLLIGFVMASAMMSTIPIYMNASLQRMLVKDLESFQTEYEIYPGAYNTSYGLKMDISGSEQQKAVENYNNKVEAKFKELGLPEKLDKKYISDEYLYVRSLAVSDGNSQARFTLGGMTDISDHISIKQGRMFTAGKRSDGVYECVATEKAMKSTELAINTVYEIADVFDDNKSIKIEIVGVFDVKDENDAYWAEGLDSQYTAVVFTDYDTMLGDCVDTGVVNITKAVHNYAVDYASMNMTDLASTNEMIAKQKTYFGDNSIGFSMPASDILKDYESRSSQLQLVLWLLQIPVILMIIFYLFMVSQLNVEQERNEIAVFKSRGASRLQIMGIYALESLVLGVLTVIIGPFAGLGLCKVLGASNGFLEFVNRRSLPVHMTIEAVVYAAIAVAVFFVTTMIPIVPATKTTIVEHKQSKAKKKKHALWEKVCLDFILVGGSVGWLYYYNKTQEKLVAEGVTDTTATVNPIMFVASTAFILGLGLFLIRIYPYIIRLLARIGRRVWSPAQYVSLTNIGRSSTGRERFLMLFLVLTVSLGVFFANTARALNRNAEESVAYGVGCDAVLTEQWYSSKIESAQQTTPQSASQAAQSGTKQTSEESDEEDTETTIQYVEPVFERFEKLAGVENVTKVFRKDDVTISSNKMNVPRQQTKSDDEEKTRDDFLDQSVDTSSGKSSTSNVQLMTIVPSDFSKVCKFEDRLLPVQLNNYLNALAEYTPGVILSSSFKSYGLELGDTVECKWGGNEPFEVTVLAFVDYWPGLSPYKEAKNGGYMDFAVMNYDYVNVQTSMEPYEVWFKLKDGASVQEFYDSIDKAGIKPLTLESASQQTIEKKNDPMLQGMNGALTLGFIIIMVMCIIGFLIYWILSIKSRTLQFGILRAMGMKFREIIMMIVYEQLLVSGVAIFAAIFIGGVTSALFVPLFQSIFDASQSVPPFAVIPERSDYLKLYAVIGVMLLTAFVVLGRLIKKIKISQALKLGED
;
A
#
# COMPACT_ATOMS: atom_id res chain seq x y z
N MET A 1 45.24 -27.05 -11.57
CA MET A 1 44.44 -26.38 -10.52
C MET A 1 42.97 -26.83 -10.57
N PHE A 2 42.31 -26.81 -11.71
CA PHE A 2 40.91 -27.26 -11.89
C PHE A 2 40.65 -28.73 -11.51
N THR A 3 41.51 -29.68 -11.92
CA THR A 3 41.39 -31.09 -11.55
C THR A 3 41.46 -31.31 -10.02
N LEU A 4 42.35 -30.59 -9.36
CA LEU A 4 42.49 -30.62 -7.90
C LEU A 4 41.23 -30.03 -7.21
N LEU A 5 40.70 -28.93 -7.75
CA LEU A 5 39.46 -28.31 -7.27
C LEU A 5 38.27 -29.27 -7.38
N PHE A 6 38.03 -29.85 -8.53
CA PHE A 6 36.94 -30.83 -8.75
C PHE A 6 37.05 -32.06 -7.86
N ARG A 7 38.28 -32.56 -7.66
CA ARG A 7 38.51 -33.69 -6.76
C ARG A 7 38.24 -33.33 -5.29
N LYS A 8 38.60 -32.09 -4.88
CA LYS A 8 38.28 -31.53 -3.57
C LYS A 8 36.77 -31.41 -3.39
N MET A 9 36.08 -30.73 -4.30
CA MET A 9 34.61 -30.54 -4.27
C MET A 9 33.85 -31.87 -4.18
N ARG A 10 34.34 -32.92 -4.90
CA ARG A 10 33.74 -34.24 -4.84
C ARG A 10 33.95 -34.93 -3.48
N ASN A 11 35.07 -34.68 -2.79
CA ASN A 11 35.35 -35.23 -1.47
C ASN A 11 34.55 -34.53 -0.39
N THR A 12 34.31 -33.22 -0.52
CA THR A 12 33.56 -32.36 0.42
C THR A 12 32.14 -32.02 -0.09
N LYS A 13 31.55 -32.87 -0.92
CA LYS A 13 30.28 -32.63 -1.65
C LYS A 13 29.15 -32.06 -0.78
N TRP A 14 29.01 -32.52 0.45
CA TRP A 14 27.96 -31.99 1.37
C TRP A 14 28.19 -30.55 1.78
N MET A 15 29.44 -30.17 2.04
CA MET A 15 29.77 -28.79 2.41
C MET A 15 29.59 -27.85 1.21
N VAL A 16 30.06 -28.31 0.02
CA VAL A 16 29.89 -27.58 -1.24
C VAL A 16 28.41 -27.38 -1.57
N LEU A 17 27.59 -28.44 -1.38
CA LEU A 17 26.14 -28.35 -1.57
C LEU A 17 25.48 -27.32 -0.63
N CYS A 18 25.91 -27.29 0.63
CA CYS A 18 25.36 -26.35 1.61
C CYS A 18 25.78 -24.90 1.34
N LEU A 19 27.02 -24.69 0.88
CA LEU A 19 27.45 -23.37 0.41
C LEU A 19 26.65 -22.95 -0.83
N LEU A 20 26.48 -23.87 -1.80
CA LEU A 20 25.69 -23.61 -3.02
C LEU A 20 24.24 -23.20 -2.67
N ILE A 21 23.58 -23.97 -1.78
CA ILE A 21 22.22 -23.62 -1.34
C ILE A 21 22.20 -22.23 -0.69
N GLY A 22 23.17 -21.91 0.18
CA GLY A 22 23.29 -20.59 0.77
C GLY A 22 23.43 -19.46 -0.26
N PHE A 23 24.31 -19.65 -1.25
CA PHE A 23 24.48 -18.70 -2.34
C PHE A 23 23.22 -18.56 -3.20
N VAL A 24 22.56 -19.68 -3.54
CA VAL A 24 21.33 -19.68 -4.37
C VAL A 24 20.19 -18.99 -3.63
N MET A 25 19.98 -19.32 -2.34
CA MET A 25 18.93 -18.66 -1.54
C MET A 25 19.18 -17.16 -1.41
N ALA A 26 20.42 -16.75 -1.22
CA ALA A 26 20.81 -15.35 -1.15
C ALA A 26 20.54 -14.60 -2.47
N SER A 27 21.00 -15.19 -3.57
CA SER A 27 20.81 -14.63 -4.90
C SER A 27 19.33 -14.59 -5.31
N ALA A 28 18.59 -15.68 -5.05
CA ALA A 28 17.15 -15.75 -5.31
C ALA A 28 16.39 -14.67 -4.55
N MET A 29 16.70 -14.49 -3.25
CA MET A 29 16.05 -13.49 -2.42
C MET A 29 16.28 -12.07 -2.94
N MET A 30 17.55 -11.72 -3.25
CA MET A 30 17.88 -10.40 -3.78
C MET A 30 17.24 -10.14 -5.15
N SER A 31 17.11 -11.19 -5.99
CA SER A 31 16.44 -11.09 -7.29
C SER A 31 14.92 -11.01 -7.18
N THR A 32 14.32 -11.57 -6.12
CA THR A 32 12.87 -11.60 -5.93
C THR A 32 12.29 -10.19 -5.77
N ILE A 33 13.01 -9.28 -5.10
CA ILE A 33 12.53 -7.91 -4.84
C ILE A 33 12.21 -7.16 -6.13
N PRO A 34 13.15 -6.94 -7.07
CA PRO A 34 12.85 -6.19 -8.29
C PRO A 34 11.81 -6.88 -9.18
N ILE A 35 11.80 -8.22 -9.22
CA ILE A 35 10.80 -8.98 -9.96
C ILE A 35 9.39 -8.77 -9.38
N TYR A 36 9.26 -8.85 -8.05
CA TYR A 36 8.00 -8.64 -7.37
C TYR A 36 7.51 -7.20 -7.49
N MET A 37 8.42 -6.25 -7.29
CA MET A 37 8.13 -4.83 -7.43
C MET A 37 7.48 -4.53 -8.77
N ASN A 38 8.13 -4.93 -9.85
CA ASN A 38 7.65 -4.66 -11.19
C ASN A 38 6.25 -5.29 -11.43
N ALA A 39 6.06 -6.57 -11.04
CA ALA A 39 4.80 -7.27 -11.23
C ALA A 39 3.66 -6.75 -10.32
N SER A 40 3.97 -6.41 -9.07
CA SER A 40 2.99 -5.91 -8.10
C SER A 40 2.55 -4.49 -8.40
N LEU A 41 3.51 -3.65 -8.76
CA LEU A 41 3.27 -2.25 -9.10
C LEU A 41 2.44 -2.11 -10.37
N GLN A 42 2.73 -2.91 -11.39
CA GLN A 42 1.91 -2.93 -12.60
C GLN A 42 0.45 -3.33 -12.30
N ARG A 43 0.25 -4.32 -11.45
CA ARG A 43 -1.09 -4.73 -11.03
C ARG A 43 -1.82 -3.65 -10.23
N MET A 44 -1.12 -2.94 -9.36
CA MET A 44 -1.66 -1.84 -8.57
C MET A 44 -2.12 -0.70 -9.47
N LEU A 45 -1.26 -0.27 -10.41
CA LEU A 45 -1.58 0.80 -11.34
C LEU A 45 -2.80 0.47 -12.20
N VAL A 46 -2.84 -0.75 -12.77
CA VAL A 46 -4.00 -1.18 -13.58
C VAL A 46 -5.28 -1.14 -12.75
N LYS A 47 -5.23 -1.61 -11.49
CA LYS A 47 -6.39 -1.56 -10.60
C LYS A 47 -6.81 -0.13 -10.25
N ASP A 48 -5.88 0.76 -9.96
CA ASP A 48 -6.17 2.16 -9.62
C ASP A 48 -6.78 2.88 -10.84
N LEU A 49 -6.28 2.61 -12.05
CA LEU A 49 -6.84 3.14 -13.29
C LEU A 49 -8.23 2.54 -13.61
N GLU A 50 -8.44 1.24 -13.39
CA GLU A 50 -9.77 0.60 -13.53
C GLU A 50 -10.77 1.18 -12.52
N SER A 51 -10.34 1.43 -11.28
CA SER A 51 -11.19 2.05 -10.25
C SER A 51 -11.56 3.48 -10.63
N PHE A 52 -10.62 4.25 -11.14
CA PHE A 52 -10.87 5.60 -11.67
C PHE A 52 -11.89 5.59 -12.81
N GLN A 53 -11.75 4.66 -13.75
CA GLN A 53 -12.71 4.52 -14.84
C GLN A 53 -14.12 4.22 -14.34
N THR A 54 -14.23 3.39 -13.29
CA THR A 54 -15.53 3.01 -12.72
C THR A 54 -16.17 4.16 -11.93
N GLU A 55 -15.34 4.96 -11.24
CA GLU A 55 -15.80 6.05 -10.38
C GLU A 55 -16.19 7.30 -11.18
N TYR A 56 -15.39 7.66 -12.18
CA TYR A 56 -15.57 8.90 -12.95
C TYR A 56 -16.19 8.71 -14.33
N GLU A 57 -16.38 7.47 -14.77
CA GLU A 57 -16.86 7.12 -16.12
C GLU A 57 -16.01 7.70 -17.26
N ILE A 58 -14.71 7.99 -16.98
CA ILE A 58 -13.72 8.52 -17.91
C ILE A 58 -12.65 7.49 -18.17
N TYR A 59 -12.28 7.29 -19.45
CA TYR A 59 -11.17 6.38 -19.80
C TYR A 59 -9.84 6.92 -19.26
N PRO A 60 -9.16 6.26 -18.32
CA PRO A 60 -7.99 6.81 -17.63
C PRO A 60 -6.76 6.96 -18.54
N GLY A 61 -6.64 6.13 -19.57
CA GLY A 61 -5.58 6.19 -20.57
C GLY A 61 -5.79 7.28 -21.64
N ALA A 62 -6.73 8.20 -21.48
CA ALA A 62 -6.97 9.28 -22.43
C ALA A 62 -5.83 10.30 -22.40
N TYR A 63 -5.36 10.65 -23.59
CA TYR A 63 -4.41 11.73 -23.84
C TYR A 63 -5.10 12.74 -24.76
N ASN A 64 -5.69 13.75 -24.15
CA ASN A 64 -6.59 14.66 -24.82
C ASN A 64 -5.87 15.96 -25.15
N THR A 65 -5.97 16.40 -26.41
CA THR A 65 -5.49 17.72 -26.83
C THR A 65 -6.56 18.44 -27.59
N SER A 66 -6.62 19.76 -27.45
CA SER A 66 -7.57 20.62 -28.15
C SER A 66 -6.91 21.92 -28.60
N TYR A 67 -7.25 22.39 -29.80
CA TYR A 67 -6.75 23.61 -30.38
C TYR A 67 -7.90 24.46 -30.94
N GLY A 68 -8.02 25.68 -30.44
CA GLY A 68 -8.96 26.68 -30.99
C GLY A 68 -8.34 27.42 -32.18
N LEU A 69 -9.02 27.35 -33.32
CA LEU A 69 -8.58 28.08 -34.51
C LEU A 69 -9.15 29.49 -34.50
N LYS A 70 -8.37 30.42 -35.00
CA LYS A 70 -8.85 31.82 -35.20
C LYS A 70 -9.78 31.89 -36.40
N MET A 71 -10.81 32.68 -36.27
CA MET A 71 -11.80 32.89 -37.34
C MET A 71 -11.30 33.77 -38.50
N ASP A 72 -10.11 34.36 -38.38
CA ASP A 72 -9.50 35.26 -39.40
C ASP A 72 -8.78 34.53 -40.56
N ILE A 73 -8.66 33.19 -40.46
CA ILE A 73 -8.08 32.31 -41.45
C ILE A 73 -9.16 31.45 -42.10
N SER A 74 -9.08 31.14 -43.37
CA SER A 74 -10.09 30.33 -44.07
C SER A 74 -9.47 29.40 -45.12
N GLY A 75 -10.23 28.39 -45.54
CA GLY A 75 -9.86 27.46 -46.59
C GLY A 75 -8.52 26.74 -46.36
N SER A 76 -7.62 26.78 -47.33
CA SER A 76 -6.35 26.01 -47.24
C SER A 76 -5.42 26.43 -46.08
N GLU A 77 -5.61 27.61 -45.50
CA GLU A 77 -4.83 28.03 -44.32
C GLU A 77 -5.30 27.30 -43.05
N GLN A 78 -6.62 27.09 -42.93
CA GLN A 78 -7.19 26.27 -41.82
C GLN A 78 -6.75 24.82 -41.94
N GLN A 79 -6.78 24.25 -43.15
CA GLN A 79 -6.29 22.88 -43.40
C GLN A 79 -4.85 22.70 -42.93
N LYS A 80 -3.95 23.61 -43.33
CA LYS A 80 -2.55 23.61 -42.91
C LYS A 80 -2.37 23.80 -41.40
N ALA A 81 -3.19 24.63 -40.77
CA ALA A 81 -3.14 24.85 -39.34
C ALA A 81 -3.52 23.56 -38.57
N VAL A 82 -4.57 22.88 -39.03
CA VAL A 82 -5.00 21.60 -38.45
C VAL A 82 -3.96 20.50 -38.67
N GLU A 83 -3.39 20.36 -39.86
CA GLU A 83 -2.31 19.42 -40.14
C GLU A 83 -1.07 19.68 -39.30
N ASN A 84 -0.65 20.93 -39.13
CA ASN A 84 0.47 21.30 -38.30
C ASN A 84 0.23 20.99 -36.82
N TYR A 85 -0.99 21.23 -36.34
CA TYR A 85 -1.42 20.85 -35.01
C TYR A 85 -1.35 19.32 -34.80
N ASN A 86 -1.96 18.54 -35.71
CA ASN A 86 -1.94 17.09 -35.67
C ASN A 86 -0.50 16.54 -35.66
N ASN A 87 0.39 17.05 -36.49
CA ASN A 87 1.79 16.62 -36.55
C ASN A 87 2.55 16.92 -35.24
N LYS A 88 2.27 18.09 -34.61
CA LYS A 88 2.86 18.44 -33.32
C LYS A 88 2.40 17.46 -32.20
N VAL A 89 1.11 17.17 -32.18
CA VAL A 89 0.55 16.25 -31.16
C VAL A 89 1.12 14.85 -31.35
N GLU A 90 1.14 14.32 -32.58
CA GLU A 90 1.68 13.01 -32.89
C GLU A 90 3.16 12.89 -32.50
N ALA A 91 3.97 13.90 -32.81
CA ALA A 91 5.38 13.91 -32.42
C ALA A 91 5.55 13.85 -30.89
N LYS A 92 4.74 14.60 -30.16
CA LYS A 92 4.79 14.63 -28.70
C LYS A 92 4.27 13.36 -28.05
N PHE A 93 3.23 12.72 -28.58
CA PHE A 93 2.75 11.44 -28.11
C PHE A 93 3.81 10.34 -28.30
N LYS A 94 4.47 10.29 -29.47
CA LYS A 94 5.54 9.34 -29.75
C LYS A 94 6.77 9.50 -28.82
N GLU A 95 7.05 10.73 -28.35
CA GLU A 95 8.12 10.98 -27.37
C GLU A 95 7.86 10.24 -26.04
N LEU A 96 6.60 10.02 -25.64
CA LEU A 96 6.24 9.33 -24.40
C LEU A 96 6.53 7.82 -24.46
N GLY A 97 6.56 7.23 -25.66
CA GLY A 97 6.78 5.79 -25.85
C GLY A 97 5.72 4.90 -25.23
N LEU A 98 4.52 5.44 -24.99
CA LEU A 98 3.38 4.69 -24.43
C LEU A 98 2.70 3.85 -25.51
N PRO A 99 2.13 2.68 -25.14
CA PRO A 99 1.42 1.82 -26.10
C PRO A 99 0.12 2.48 -26.55
N GLU A 100 0.02 2.73 -27.85
CA GLU A 100 -1.16 3.28 -28.48
C GLU A 100 -2.25 2.22 -28.62
N LYS A 101 -3.48 2.54 -28.21
CA LYS A 101 -4.69 1.74 -28.40
C LYS A 101 -5.58 2.34 -29.49
N LEU A 102 -5.62 3.66 -29.57
CA LEU A 102 -6.51 4.40 -30.47
C LEU A 102 -5.90 5.77 -30.80
N ASP A 103 -6.08 6.23 -32.05
CA ASP A 103 -5.83 7.57 -32.56
C ASP A 103 -7.15 8.17 -33.07
N LYS A 104 -7.63 9.26 -32.47
CA LYS A 104 -8.89 9.91 -32.81
C LYS A 104 -8.67 11.38 -33.13
N LYS A 105 -9.12 11.80 -34.32
CA LYS A 105 -9.11 13.19 -34.73
C LYS A 105 -10.54 13.69 -34.88
N TYR A 106 -10.81 14.85 -34.35
CA TYR A 106 -12.11 15.51 -34.44
C TYR A 106 -11.90 16.99 -34.76
N ILE A 107 -12.72 17.50 -35.69
CA ILE A 107 -12.77 18.91 -36.03
C ILE A 107 -14.23 19.36 -35.99
N SER A 108 -14.49 20.60 -35.63
CA SER A 108 -15.83 21.16 -35.60
C SER A 108 -15.89 22.60 -35.99
N ASP A 109 -17.03 22.93 -36.58
CA ASP A 109 -17.51 24.31 -36.72
C ASP A 109 -18.69 24.49 -35.77
N GLU A 110 -18.50 25.29 -34.71
CA GLU A 110 -19.48 25.51 -33.65
C GLU A 110 -20.45 26.64 -34.08
N TYR A 111 -21.75 26.40 -33.77
CA TYR A 111 -22.79 27.41 -33.91
C TYR A 111 -23.25 27.74 -35.32
N LEU A 112 -23.31 26.74 -36.19
CA LEU A 112 -23.94 26.89 -37.51
C LEU A 112 -25.44 27.05 -37.42
N TYR A 113 -26.02 27.88 -38.30
CA TYR A 113 -27.46 28.06 -38.44
C TYR A 113 -27.96 27.42 -39.73
N VAL A 114 -28.99 26.61 -39.62
CA VAL A 114 -29.62 25.96 -40.81
C VAL A 114 -30.99 26.52 -41.13
N ARG A 115 -31.29 26.59 -42.42
CA ARG A 115 -32.66 26.77 -42.96
C ARG A 115 -33.16 25.43 -43.46
N SER A 116 -34.35 25.02 -43.03
CA SER A 116 -35.00 23.86 -43.61
C SER A 116 -35.55 24.20 -44.97
N LEU A 117 -35.17 23.44 -46.00
CA LEU A 117 -35.78 23.56 -47.35
C LEU A 117 -37.20 22.98 -47.41
N ALA A 118 -37.65 22.26 -46.39
CA ALA A 118 -38.97 21.64 -46.35
C ALA A 118 -40.08 22.51 -45.74
N VAL A 119 -39.77 23.61 -45.07
CA VAL A 119 -40.77 24.50 -44.42
C VAL A 119 -40.66 25.92 -44.99
N SER A 120 -41.75 26.40 -45.60
CA SER A 120 -41.81 27.70 -46.28
C SER A 120 -41.88 28.91 -45.35
N ASP A 121 -41.98 28.75 -44.04
CA ASP A 121 -41.99 29.81 -43.03
C ASP A 121 -40.55 30.07 -42.56
N GLY A 122 -39.95 31.10 -43.13
CA GLY A 122 -38.54 31.47 -43.01
C GLY A 122 -38.00 31.89 -41.62
N ASN A 123 -38.52 31.37 -40.51
CA ASN A 123 -38.18 31.83 -39.17
C ASN A 123 -37.67 30.78 -38.18
N SER A 124 -37.57 29.51 -38.51
CA SER A 124 -36.98 28.54 -37.60
C SER A 124 -35.50 28.25 -37.98
N GLN A 125 -34.60 28.94 -37.36
CA GLN A 125 -33.14 28.67 -37.45
C GLN A 125 -32.79 27.65 -36.36
N ALA A 126 -32.58 26.40 -36.75
CA ALA A 126 -31.95 25.43 -35.83
C ALA A 126 -30.46 25.70 -35.70
N ARG A 127 -29.94 25.68 -34.50
CA ARG A 127 -28.52 25.88 -34.19
C ARG A 127 -27.88 24.56 -33.87
N PHE A 128 -26.76 24.22 -34.50
CA PHE A 128 -26.03 22.99 -34.24
C PHE A 128 -24.54 23.16 -34.54
N THR A 129 -23.76 22.15 -34.17
CA THR A 129 -22.33 22.03 -34.48
C THR A 129 -22.16 20.98 -35.57
N LEU A 130 -21.45 21.28 -36.64
CA LEU A 130 -21.00 20.28 -37.62
C LEU A 130 -19.63 19.77 -37.20
N GLY A 131 -19.52 18.44 -37.04
CA GLY A 131 -18.30 17.77 -36.63
C GLY A 131 -17.83 16.74 -37.63
N GLY A 132 -16.53 16.71 -37.92
CA GLY A 132 -15.87 15.62 -38.66
C GLY A 132 -15.02 14.78 -37.75
N MET A 133 -15.19 13.45 -37.79
CA MET A 133 -14.51 12.54 -36.89
C MET A 133 -13.96 11.33 -37.65
N THR A 134 -12.71 10.90 -37.31
CA THR A 134 -12.08 9.73 -37.93
C THR A 134 -12.70 8.43 -37.39
N ASP A 135 -12.88 7.42 -38.23
CA ASP A 135 -13.29 6.05 -37.90
C ASP A 135 -14.56 5.88 -37.08
N ILE A 136 -15.43 6.89 -37.04
CA ILE A 136 -16.67 6.88 -36.24
C ILE A 136 -17.56 5.66 -36.53
N SER A 137 -17.56 5.14 -37.78
CA SER A 137 -18.37 3.97 -38.21
C SER A 137 -18.12 2.70 -37.39
N ASP A 138 -16.92 2.55 -36.86
CA ASP A 138 -16.51 1.34 -36.12
C ASP A 138 -16.99 1.34 -34.66
N HIS A 139 -17.30 2.52 -34.13
CA HIS A 139 -17.60 2.79 -32.71
C HIS A 139 -19.06 3.11 -32.44
N ILE A 140 -19.92 3.09 -33.46
CA ILE A 140 -21.36 3.39 -33.34
C ILE A 140 -22.27 2.26 -33.84
N SER A 141 -23.49 2.25 -33.35
CA SER A 141 -24.59 1.41 -33.85
C SER A 141 -25.71 2.27 -34.38
N ILE A 142 -26.12 2.07 -35.65
CA ILE A 142 -27.22 2.83 -36.26
C ILE A 142 -28.55 2.30 -35.70
N LYS A 143 -29.31 3.16 -35.01
CA LYS A 143 -30.65 2.86 -34.51
C LYS A 143 -31.71 3.07 -35.59
N GLN A 144 -31.56 4.12 -36.42
CA GLN A 144 -32.49 4.47 -37.45
C GLN A 144 -31.75 5.02 -38.67
N GLY A 145 -32.20 4.68 -39.90
CA GLY A 145 -31.57 5.10 -41.13
C GLY A 145 -30.33 4.27 -41.51
N ARG A 146 -29.30 4.93 -42.00
CA ARG A 146 -28.04 4.30 -42.44
C ARG A 146 -26.83 5.17 -42.11
N MET A 147 -25.64 4.60 -42.26
CA MET A 147 -24.36 5.35 -42.17
C MET A 147 -24.20 6.29 -43.36
N PHE A 148 -23.55 7.40 -43.15
CA PHE A 148 -23.17 8.38 -44.20
C PHE A 148 -22.13 7.76 -45.15
N THR A 149 -22.15 8.29 -46.38
CA THR A 149 -21.08 8.01 -47.38
C THR A 149 -20.14 9.19 -47.40
N ALA A 150 -18.85 8.95 -47.35
CA ALA A 150 -17.83 9.99 -47.40
C ALA A 150 -17.88 10.74 -48.72
N GLY A 151 -17.65 12.06 -48.67
CA GLY A 151 -17.63 12.93 -49.82
C GLY A 151 -18.97 13.52 -50.21
N LYS A 152 -18.95 14.36 -51.25
CA LYS A 152 -20.15 15.05 -51.77
C LYS A 152 -20.94 14.12 -52.68
N ARG A 153 -22.24 13.93 -52.42
CA ARG A 153 -23.16 13.16 -53.29
C ARG A 153 -23.36 13.88 -54.64
N SER A 154 -23.77 13.18 -55.66
CA SER A 154 -23.96 13.69 -57.04
C SER A 154 -24.96 14.87 -57.15
N ASP A 155 -25.88 15.00 -56.21
CA ASP A 155 -26.83 16.12 -56.09
C ASP A 155 -26.30 17.29 -55.26
N GLY A 156 -25.05 17.22 -54.81
CA GLY A 156 -24.41 18.33 -54.10
C GLY A 156 -24.63 18.30 -52.58
N VAL A 157 -25.19 17.25 -52.01
CA VAL A 157 -25.52 17.13 -50.59
C VAL A 157 -24.44 16.34 -49.87
N TYR A 158 -24.09 16.72 -48.61
CA TYR A 158 -23.20 15.99 -47.71
C TYR A 158 -24.07 15.18 -46.71
N GLU A 159 -23.74 13.93 -46.51
CA GLU A 159 -24.47 13.02 -45.61
C GLU A 159 -23.89 13.10 -44.21
N CYS A 160 -24.76 13.09 -43.20
CA CYS A 160 -24.40 13.20 -41.80
C CYS A 160 -25.17 12.20 -40.93
N VAL A 161 -24.67 11.90 -39.75
CA VAL A 161 -25.37 11.14 -38.69
C VAL A 161 -25.35 11.95 -37.38
N ALA A 162 -26.35 11.69 -36.52
CA ALA A 162 -26.44 12.38 -35.23
C ALA A 162 -26.94 11.44 -34.13
N THR A 163 -26.77 11.79 -32.88
CA THR A 163 -27.34 11.06 -31.74
C THR A 163 -28.83 11.43 -31.62
N GLU A 164 -29.64 10.57 -30.98
CA GLU A 164 -31.05 10.87 -30.69
C GLU A 164 -31.17 12.16 -29.84
N LYS A 165 -30.23 12.39 -28.92
CA LYS A 165 -30.20 13.59 -28.09
C LYS A 165 -29.90 14.84 -28.91
N ALA A 166 -28.92 14.74 -29.82
CA ALA A 166 -28.61 15.85 -30.73
C ALA A 166 -29.80 16.19 -31.63
N MET A 167 -30.50 15.18 -32.18
CA MET A 167 -31.72 15.38 -32.99
C MET A 167 -32.80 16.12 -32.22
N LYS A 168 -33.02 15.75 -30.93
CA LYS A 168 -34.03 16.40 -30.08
C LYS A 168 -33.64 17.83 -29.71
N SER A 169 -32.35 18.07 -29.37
CA SER A 169 -31.87 19.38 -28.95
C SER A 169 -31.81 20.40 -30.10
N THR A 170 -31.58 19.92 -31.32
CA THR A 170 -31.46 20.77 -32.52
C THR A 170 -32.73 20.82 -33.36
N GLU A 171 -33.79 20.09 -33.00
CA GLU A 171 -35.07 19.98 -33.74
C GLU A 171 -34.88 19.51 -35.19
N LEU A 172 -33.82 18.75 -35.50
CA LEU A 172 -33.54 18.21 -36.81
C LEU A 172 -34.27 16.90 -37.07
N ALA A 173 -34.63 16.60 -38.33
CA ALA A 173 -35.31 15.39 -38.73
C ALA A 173 -34.46 14.55 -39.70
N ILE A 174 -34.58 13.22 -39.60
CA ILE A 174 -33.92 12.28 -40.50
C ILE A 174 -34.45 12.34 -41.91
N ASN A 175 -33.60 12.12 -42.93
CA ASN A 175 -33.91 12.17 -44.36
C ASN A 175 -34.44 13.56 -44.82
N THR A 176 -34.02 14.61 -44.14
CA THR A 176 -34.35 16.00 -44.50
C THR A 176 -33.10 16.72 -44.92
N VAL A 177 -33.15 17.40 -46.05
CA VAL A 177 -32.02 18.23 -46.53
C VAL A 177 -32.12 19.61 -45.94
N TYR A 178 -31.06 20.02 -45.31
CA TYR A 178 -30.90 21.34 -44.71
C TYR A 178 -29.86 22.15 -45.46
N GLU A 179 -30.04 23.45 -45.57
CA GLU A 179 -29.12 24.39 -46.20
C GLU A 179 -28.46 25.22 -45.10
N ILE A 180 -27.12 25.22 -45.11
CA ILE A 180 -26.29 26.06 -44.25
C ILE A 180 -25.79 27.18 -45.12
N ALA A 181 -26.19 28.42 -44.85
CA ALA A 181 -25.72 29.60 -45.52
C ALA A 181 -24.53 30.22 -44.73
N ASP A 182 -23.59 30.84 -45.47
CA ASP A 182 -22.54 31.63 -44.85
C ASP A 182 -23.15 32.83 -44.12
N VAL A 183 -22.65 33.14 -42.94
CA VAL A 183 -23.12 34.25 -42.09
C VAL A 183 -22.80 35.62 -42.74
N PHE A 184 -21.76 35.68 -43.57
CA PHE A 184 -21.21 36.92 -44.16
C PHE A 184 -21.48 37.05 -45.65
N ASP A 185 -21.85 35.96 -46.36
CA ASP A 185 -22.10 35.94 -47.81
C ASP A 185 -23.29 35.04 -48.16
N ASP A 186 -24.47 35.64 -48.27
CA ASP A 186 -25.72 34.92 -48.58
C ASP A 186 -25.70 34.15 -49.91
N ASN A 187 -24.69 34.34 -50.77
CA ASN A 187 -24.54 33.61 -52.03
C ASN A 187 -23.81 32.28 -51.88
N LYS A 188 -23.23 31.98 -50.69
CA LYS A 188 -22.57 30.72 -50.42
C LYS A 188 -23.37 29.88 -49.48
N SER A 189 -23.64 28.66 -49.89
CA SER A 189 -24.32 27.66 -49.03
C SER A 189 -23.87 26.24 -49.30
N ILE A 190 -23.98 25.40 -48.33
CA ILE A 190 -23.81 23.95 -48.44
C ILE A 190 -25.10 23.24 -48.03
N LYS A 191 -25.32 22.02 -48.55
CA LYS A 191 -26.49 21.21 -48.21
C LYS A 191 -26.04 19.98 -47.47
N ILE A 192 -26.66 19.71 -46.35
CA ILE A 192 -26.47 18.50 -45.54
C ILE A 192 -27.77 17.70 -45.44
N GLU A 193 -27.65 16.40 -45.27
CA GLU A 193 -28.77 15.50 -45.00
C GLU A 193 -28.43 14.56 -43.84
N ILE A 194 -29.26 14.47 -42.81
CA ILE A 194 -29.09 13.52 -41.74
C ILE A 194 -29.66 12.19 -42.17
N VAL A 195 -28.79 11.22 -42.51
CA VAL A 195 -29.19 9.94 -43.07
C VAL A 195 -29.30 8.84 -42.00
N GLY A 196 -28.81 9.09 -40.79
CA GLY A 196 -28.89 8.09 -39.71
C GLY A 196 -28.86 8.70 -38.33
N VAL A 197 -29.50 7.98 -37.40
CA VAL A 197 -29.43 8.22 -35.96
C VAL A 197 -28.72 7.05 -35.32
N PHE A 198 -27.73 7.35 -34.48
CA PHE A 198 -26.84 6.35 -33.88
C PHE A 198 -26.84 6.42 -32.36
N ASP A 199 -26.33 5.34 -31.77
CA ASP A 199 -25.95 5.23 -30.38
C ASP A 199 -24.54 4.62 -30.29
N VAL A 200 -23.89 4.73 -29.14
CA VAL A 200 -22.58 4.08 -28.92
C VAL A 200 -22.75 2.55 -29.01
N LYS A 201 -21.69 1.92 -29.50
CA LYS A 201 -21.63 0.45 -29.59
C LYS A 201 -21.26 -0.20 -28.27
N ASP A 202 -20.39 0.45 -27.50
CA ASP A 202 -19.91 0.06 -26.18
C ASP A 202 -19.71 1.32 -25.33
N GLU A 203 -20.38 1.40 -24.18
CA GLU A 203 -20.28 2.54 -23.26
C GLU A 203 -18.87 2.71 -22.67
N ASN A 204 -18.10 1.62 -22.61
CA ASN A 204 -16.72 1.60 -22.12
C ASN A 204 -15.65 1.77 -23.21
N ASP A 205 -16.08 2.13 -24.43
CA ASP A 205 -15.14 2.32 -25.54
C ASP A 205 -14.24 3.53 -25.30
N ALA A 206 -12.92 3.32 -25.35
CA ALA A 206 -11.93 4.39 -25.26
C ALA A 206 -12.10 5.51 -26.29
N TYR A 207 -12.80 5.25 -27.38
CA TYR A 207 -13.13 6.24 -28.40
C TYR A 207 -14.04 7.36 -27.87
N TRP A 208 -14.92 7.03 -26.94
CA TRP A 208 -15.83 7.97 -26.27
C TRP A 208 -15.34 8.38 -24.87
N ALA A 209 -14.04 8.38 -24.66
CA ALA A 209 -13.37 8.65 -23.39
C ALA A 209 -13.80 9.94 -22.68
N GLU A 210 -14.28 10.93 -23.42
CA GLU A 210 -14.75 12.22 -22.89
C GLU A 210 -16.28 12.26 -22.61
N GLY A 211 -16.96 11.15 -22.86
CA GLY A 211 -18.42 11.05 -22.75
C GLY A 211 -19.15 11.64 -23.95
N LEU A 212 -19.97 10.83 -24.65
CA LEU A 212 -20.73 11.25 -25.83
C LEU A 212 -21.71 12.38 -25.48
N ASP A 213 -22.43 12.19 -24.40
CA ASP A 213 -23.51 13.05 -23.99
C ASP A 213 -23.09 14.43 -23.44
N SER A 214 -21.91 14.50 -22.89
CA SER A 214 -21.36 15.74 -22.31
C SER A 214 -20.70 16.64 -23.34
N GLN A 215 -20.01 16.08 -24.32
CA GLN A 215 -19.20 16.82 -25.29
C GLN A 215 -19.93 17.07 -26.62
N TYR A 216 -20.89 16.20 -27.00
CA TYR A 216 -21.45 16.18 -28.34
C TYR A 216 -22.99 16.36 -28.38
N THR A 217 -23.54 17.12 -27.41
CA THR A 217 -25.00 17.25 -27.20
C THR A 217 -25.77 17.76 -28.43
N ALA A 218 -25.17 18.64 -29.25
CA ALA A 218 -25.81 19.27 -30.44
C ALA A 218 -24.95 19.10 -31.69
N VAL A 219 -24.21 17.97 -31.79
CA VAL A 219 -23.28 17.72 -32.89
C VAL A 219 -23.88 16.80 -33.94
N VAL A 220 -23.74 17.20 -35.21
CA VAL A 220 -24.06 16.39 -36.40
C VAL A 220 -22.72 15.98 -37.01
N PHE A 221 -22.51 14.66 -37.19
CA PHE A 221 -21.23 14.13 -37.63
C PHE A 221 -21.20 13.77 -39.10
N THR A 222 -20.11 14.15 -39.77
CA THR A 222 -19.70 13.70 -41.10
C THR A 222 -18.32 13.08 -41.06
N ASP A 223 -17.81 12.61 -42.20
CA ASP A 223 -16.47 12.10 -42.33
C ASP A 223 -15.43 13.21 -42.12
N TYR A 224 -14.33 12.88 -41.43
CA TYR A 224 -13.27 13.82 -41.07
C TYR A 224 -12.63 14.45 -42.32
N ASP A 225 -12.23 13.63 -43.32
CA ASP A 225 -11.56 14.10 -44.54
C ASP A 225 -12.51 14.91 -45.43
N THR A 226 -13.77 14.53 -45.47
CA THR A 226 -14.84 15.27 -46.14
C THR A 226 -15.02 16.67 -45.54
N MET A 227 -15.03 16.76 -44.22
CA MET A 227 -15.16 18.05 -43.55
C MET A 227 -13.92 18.93 -43.76
N LEU A 228 -12.72 18.38 -43.55
CA LEU A 228 -11.44 19.09 -43.65
C LEU A 228 -11.15 19.55 -45.07
N GLY A 229 -11.47 18.73 -46.05
CA GLY A 229 -11.30 19.06 -47.50
C GLY A 229 -12.50 19.78 -48.08
N ASP A 230 -13.50 19.01 -48.47
CA ASP A 230 -14.59 19.49 -49.32
C ASP A 230 -15.45 20.58 -48.66
N CYS A 231 -15.79 20.46 -47.36
CA CYS A 231 -16.65 21.43 -46.68
C CYS A 231 -15.91 22.76 -46.41
N VAL A 232 -14.65 22.72 -45.97
CA VAL A 232 -13.83 23.91 -45.69
C VAL A 232 -13.51 24.67 -46.97
N ASP A 233 -13.27 23.96 -48.10
CA ASP A 233 -12.98 24.59 -49.39
C ASP A 233 -14.19 25.40 -49.93
N THR A 234 -15.40 25.14 -49.48
CA THR A 234 -16.58 25.97 -49.86
C THR A 234 -16.51 27.39 -49.28
N GLY A 235 -15.77 27.57 -48.18
CA GLY A 235 -15.68 28.81 -47.43
C GLY A 235 -16.94 29.13 -46.61
N VAL A 236 -17.87 28.16 -46.46
CA VAL A 236 -19.08 28.27 -45.62
C VAL A 236 -18.81 27.67 -44.23
N VAL A 237 -18.04 26.59 -44.16
CA VAL A 237 -17.66 25.90 -42.91
C VAL A 237 -16.29 26.38 -42.47
N ASN A 238 -16.19 26.87 -41.24
CA ASN A 238 -14.94 27.34 -40.66
C ASN A 238 -14.62 26.46 -39.43
N ILE A 239 -13.47 25.81 -39.43
CA ILE A 239 -13.05 25.00 -38.30
C ILE A 239 -12.73 25.93 -37.12
N THR A 240 -13.54 25.85 -36.08
CA THR A 240 -13.34 26.61 -34.82
C THR A 240 -12.53 25.84 -33.79
N LYS A 241 -12.62 24.49 -33.80
CA LYS A 241 -11.96 23.62 -32.86
C LYS A 241 -11.41 22.38 -33.56
N ALA A 242 -10.17 22.05 -33.25
CA ALA A 242 -9.53 20.79 -33.64
C ALA A 242 -9.10 20.04 -32.40
N VAL A 243 -9.36 18.74 -32.35
CA VAL A 243 -9.04 17.83 -31.25
C VAL A 243 -8.29 16.63 -31.82
N HIS A 244 -7.19 16.27 -31.20
CA HIS A 244 -6.42 15.08 -31.54
C HIS A 244 -6.12 14.31 -30.26
N ASN A 245 -6.80 13.18 -30.06
CA ASN A 245 -6.77 12.41 -28.84
C ASN A 245 -6.21 11.01 -29.10
N TYR A 246 -5.37 10.56 -28.19
CA TYR A 246 -4.92 9.17 -28.12
C TYR A 246 -5.53 8.48 -26.94
N ALA A 247 -5.80 7.17 -27.08
CA ALA A 247 -6.03 6.29 -25.97
C ALA A 247 -4.79 5.41 -25.78
N VAL A 248 -4.25 5.40 -24.57
CA VAL A 248 -3.13 4.55 -24.17
C VAL A 248 -3.67 3.22 -23.66
N ASP A 249 -3.08 2.09 -24.08
CA ASP A 249 -3.35 0.79 -23.48
C ASP A 249 -2.66 0.70 -22.12
N TYR A 250 -3.32 1.16 -21.07
CA TYR A 250 -2.78 1.20 -19.72
C TYR A 250 -2.52 -0.21 -19.13
N ALA A 251 -3.18 -1.25 -19.65
CA ALA A 251 -2.97 -2.62 -19.21
C ALA A 251 -1.60 -3.17 -19.64
N SER A 252 -1.07 -2.69 -20.77
CA SER A 252 0.22 -3.08 -21.34
C SER A 252 1.36 -2.10 -21.04
N MET A 253 1.10 -1.00 -20.32
CA MET A 253 2.13 -0.01 -19.95
C MET A 253 3.25 -0.66 -19.13
N ASN A 254 4.49 -0.40 -19.52
CA ASN A 254 5.67 -0.86 -18.78
C ASN A 254 6.16 0.25 -17.83
N MET A 255 6.13 -0.03 -16.52
CA MET A 255 6.37 0.93 -15.45
C MET A 255 7.83 1.07 -14.98
N THR A 256 8.79 0.55 -15.75
CA THR A 256 10.20 0.61 -15.34
C THR A 256 10.77 2.04 -15.28
N ASP A 257 10.13 3.01 -15.93
CA ASP A 257 10.63 4.39 -16.06
C ASP A 257 9.57 5.45 -15.77
N LEU A 258 8.74 5.22 -14.75
CA LEU A 258 7.61 6.10 -14.42
C LEU A 258 8.03 7.55 -14.12
N ALA A 259 9.14 7.74 -13.41
CA ALA A 259 9.65 9.07 -13.09
C ALA A 259 9.97 9.88 -14.35
N SER A 260 10.60 9.24 -15.37
CA SER A 260 10.89 9.89 -16.65
C SER A 260 9.61 10.17 -17.44
N THR A 261 8.61 9.28 -17.37
CA THR A 261 7.30 9.48 -18.01
C THR A 261 6.55 10.66 -17.38
N ASN A 262 6.49 10.75 -16.04
CA ASN A 262 5.88 11.86 -15.32
C ASN A 262 6.57 13.20 -15.64
N GLU A 263 7.90 13.22 -15.70
CA GLU A 263 8.66 14.40 -16.09
C GLU A 263 8.37 14.82 -17.54
N MET A 264 8.24 13.85 -18.46
CA MET A 264 7.87 14.13 -19.85
C MET A 264 6.45 14.69 -19.97
N ILE A 265 5.47 14.12 -19.24
CA ILE A 265 4.08 14.62 -19.21
C ILE A 265 4.05 16.07 -18.71
N ALA A 266 4.79 16.38 -17.63
CA ALA A 266 4.89 17.75 -17.11
C ALA A 266 5.50 18.73 -18.13
N LYS A 267 6.57 18.32 -18.83
CA LYS A 267 7.17 19.12 -19.93
C LYS A 267 6.21 19.32 -21.08
N GLN A 268 5.43 18.30 -21.45
CA GLN A 268 4.43 18.41 -22.50
C GLN A 268 3.29 19.34 -22.12
N LYS A 269 2.83 19.31 -20.88
CA LYS A 269 1.82 20.23 -20.36
C LYS A 269 2.26 21.69 -20.53
N THR A 270 3.52 21.98 -20.20
CA THR A 270 4.10 23.31 -20.40
C THR A 270 4.23 23.66 -21.91
N TYR A 271 4.73 22.72 -22.72
CA TYR A 271 4.87 22.92 -24.16
C TYR A 271 3.54 23.21 -24.86
N PHE A 272 2.49 22.47 -24.53
CA PHE A 272 1.16 22.68 -25.10
C PHE A 272 0.55 24.02 -24.64
N GLY A 273 0.72 24.37 -23.37
CA GLY A 273 0.32 25.68 -22.83
C GLY A 273 0.95 26.85 -23.57
N ASP A 274 2.27 26.80 -23.81
CA ASP A 274 3.01 27.82 -24.54
C ASP A 274 2.55 27.95 -26.01
N ASN A 275 2.01 26.86 -26.59
CA ASN A 275 1.47 26.85 -27.96
C ASN A 275 -0.04 27.09 -28.03
N SER A 276 -0.69 27.46 -26.91
CA SER A 276 -2.15 27.65 -26.80
C SER A 276 -2.96 26.39 -27.19
N ILE A 277 -2.42 25.22 -26.91
CA ILE A 277 -3.06 23.92 -27.09
C ILE A 277 -3.52 23.46 -25.71
N GLY A 278 -4.80 23.20 -25.55
CA GLY A 278 -5.34 22.55 -24.37
C GLY A 278 -4.79 21.14 -24.25
N PHE A 279 -4.34 20.73 -23.06
CA PHE A 279 -3.83 19.39 -22.79
C PHE A 279 -4.41 18.85 -21.49
N SER A 280 -4.93 17.61 -21.54
CA SER A 280 -5.45 16.89 -20.39
C SER A 280 -5.08 15.42 -20.51
N MET A 281 -4.53 14.88 -19.44
CA MET A 281 -4.29 13.45 -19.26
C MET A 281 -4.80 13.04 -17.86
N PRO A 282 -6.01 12.48 -17.75
CA PRO A 282 -6.64 12.17 -16.46
C PRO A 282 -5.77 11.29 -15.55
N ALA A 283 -5.01 10.35 -16.12
CA ALA A 283 -4.11 9.50 -15.38
C ALA A 283 -2.90 10.23 -14.76
N SER A 284 -2.60 11.49 -15.13
CA SER A 284 -1.36 12.17 -14.71
C SER A 284 -1.19 12.26 -13.20
N ASP A 285 -2.27 12.51 -12.46
CA ASP A 285 -2.23 12.64 -11.01
C ASP A 285 -2.14 11.27 -10.34
N ILE A 286 -2.86 10.26 -10.88
CA ILE A 286 -2.74 8.86 -10.46
C ILE A 286 -1.30 8.36 -10.65
N LEU A 287 -0.66 8.70 -11.78
CA LEU A 287 0.73 8.31 -12.05
C LEU A 287 1.73 8.96 -11.08
N LYS A 288 1.50 10.19 -10.64
CA LYS A 288 2.33 10.87 -9.64
C LYS A 288 2.17 10.24 -8.25
N ASP A 289 0.93 10.01 -7.82
CA ASP A 289 0.65 9.36 -6.54
C ASP A 289 1.23 7.95 -6.50
N TYR A 290 1.12 7.25 -7.62
CA TYR A 290 1.71 5.94 -7.80
C TYR A 290 3.23 5.95 -7.69
N GLU A 291 3.93 6.96 -8.22
CA GLU A 291 5.39 7.11 -8.11
C GLU A 291 5.81 7.22 -6.63
N SER A 292 5.10 8.02 -5.85
CA SER A 292 5.37 8.17 -4.43
C SER A 292 5.12 6.88 -3.64
N ARG A 293 3.99 6.20 -3.87
CA ARG A 293 3.65 4.89 -3.28
C ARG A 293 4.62 3.78 -3.69
N SER A 294 5.07 3.80 -4.95
CA SER A 294 6.06 2.85 -5.48
C SER A 294 7.39 2.96 -4.75
N SER A 295 7.90 4.17 -4.58
CA SER A 295 9.17 4.41 -3.88
C SER A 295 9.08 4.02 -2.40
N GLN A 296 7.96 4.28 -1.75
CA GLN A 296 7.69 3.87 -0.37
C GLN A 296 7.64 2.34 -0.23
N LEU A 297 6.91 1.64 -1.10
CA LEU A 297 6.84 0.19 -1.11
C LEU A 297 8.22 -0.44 -1.33
N GLN A 298 8.99 0.09 -2.30
CA GLN A 298 10.35 -0.37 -2.56
C GLN A 298 11.23 -0.26 -1.32
N LEU A 299 11.22 0.87 -0.66
CA LEU A 299 11.99 1.11 0.55
C LEU A 299 11.60 0.13 1.66
N VAL A 300 10.31 -0.05 1.91
CA VAL A 300 9.79 -0.97 2.94
C VAL A 300 10.19 -2.41 2.67
N LEU A 301 10.05 -2.89 1.43
CA LEU A 301 10.44 -4.26 1.07
C LEU A 301 11.95 -4.50 1.25
N TRP A 302 12.81 -3.54 0.88
CA TRP A 302 14.24 -3.63 1.14
C TRP A 302 14.55 -3.66 2.64
N LEU A 303 13.89 -2.82 3.44
CA LEU A 303 14.08 -2.76 4.87
C LEU A 303 13.69 -4.06 5.57
N LEU A 304 12.57 -4.68 5.17
CA LEU A 304 12.13 -5.98 5.68
C LEU A 304 13.12 -7.11 5.38
N GLN A 305 13.91 -6.98 4.32
CA GLN A 305 14.90 -7.99 3.93
C GLN A 305 16.25 -7.87 4.67
N ILE A 306 16.55 -6.72 5.29
CA ILE A 306 17.81 -6.51 6.02
C ILE A 306 18.09 -7.61 7.07
N PRO A 307 17.14 -7.99 7.96
CA PRO A 307 17.37 -9.06 8.93
C PRO A 307 17.71 -10.39 8.27
N VAL A 308 17.07 -10.72 7.16
CA VAL A 308 17.27 -11.98 6.43
C VAL A 308 18.64 -11.99 5.75
N ILE A 309 19.04 -10.89 5.13
CA ILE A 309 20.36 -10.73 4.50
C ILE A 309 21.46 -10.90 5.54
N LEU A 310 21.33 -10.24 6.69
CA LEU A 310 22.28 -10.40 7.81
C LEU A 310 22.36 -11.85 8.29
N MET A 311 21.22 -12.53 8.33
CA MET A 311 21.17 -13.95 8.72
C MET A 311 21.85 -14.85 7.69
N ILE A 312 21.67 -14.60 6.39
CA ILE A 312 22.35 -15.33 5.32
C ILE A 312 23.86 -15.11 5.38
N ILE A 313 24.30 -13.86 5.61
CA ILE A 313 25.72 -13.53 5.82
C ILE A 313 26.29 -14.35 7.00
N PHE A 314 25.59 -14.39 8.11
CA PHE A 314 26.01 -15.15 9.28
C PHE A 314 26.05 -16.66 9.00
N TYR A 315 25.04 -17.20 8.29
CA TYR A 315 25.00 -18.61 7.87
C TYR A 315 26.20 -18.96 6.99
N LEU A 316 26.47 -18.19 5.94
CA LEU A 316 27.59 -18.43 5.03
C LEU A 316 28.94 -18.34 5.73
N PHE A 317 29.09 -17.34 6.63
CA PHE A 317 30.27 -17.26 7.51
C PHE A 317 30.42 -18.51 8.36
N MET A 318 29.34 -18.99 9.00
CA MET A 318 29.35 -20.18 9.85
C MET A 318 29.72 -21.43 9.04
N VAL A 319 29.10 -21.64 7.87
CA VAL A 319 29.37 -22.82 7.04
C VAL A 319 30.78 -22.77 6.50
N SER A 320 31.28 -21.60 6.06
CA SER A 320 32.67 -21.42 5.64
C SER A 320 33.65 -21.71 6.78
N GLN A 321 33.35 -21.21 7.98
CA GLN A 321 34.18 -21.50 9.17
C GLN A 321 34.24 -22.99 9.50
N LEU A 322 33.11 -23.68 9.44
CA LEU A 322 33.04 -25.12 9.66
C LEU A 322 33.82 -25.91 8.59
N ASN A 323 33.74 -25.45 7.33
CA ASN A 323 34.51 -26.05 6.22
C ASN A 323 36.02 -25.90 6.46
N VAL A 324 36.46 -24.69 6.78
CA VAL A 324 37.88 -24.40 7.07
C VAL A 324 38.37 -25.19 8.27
N GLU A 325 37.57 -25.34 9.32
CA GLU A 325 37.97 -26.15 10.49
C GLU A 325 38.11 -27.65 10.15
N GLN A 326 37.28 -28.17 9.25
CA GLN A 326 37.39 -29.56 8.78
C GLN A 326 38.65 -29.79 7.96
N GLU A 327 38.99 -28.81 7.07
CA GLU A 327 40.12 -28.90 6.14
C GLU A 327 41.42 -28.36 6.73
N ARG A 328 41.47 -27.98 8.00
CA ARG A 328 42.63 -27.32 8.63
C ARG A 328 43.88 -28.16 8.60
N ASN A 329 43.77 -29.49 8.69
CA ASN A 329 44.91 -30.39 8.57
C ASN A 329 45.44 -30.42 7.11
N GLU A 330 44.56 -30.41 6.10
CA GLU A 330 44.96 -30.34 4.70
C GLU A 330 45.65 -29.02 4.35
N ILE A 331 45.11 -27.88 4.87
CA ILE A 331 45.73 -26.56 4.75
C ILE A 331 47.15 -26.58 5.33
N ALA A 332 47.32 -27.20 6.48
CA ALA A 332 48.65 -27.31 7.15
C ALA A 332 49.62 -28.17 6.36
N VAL A 333 49.16 -29.27 5.73
CA VAL A 333 49.96 -30.13 4.81
C VAL A 333 50.35 -29.39 3.53
N PHE A 334 49.46 -28.64 2.91
CA PHE A 334 49.79 -27.78 1.77
C PHE A 334 50.89 -26.79 2.12
N LYS A 335 50.76 -26.14 3.28
CA LYS A 335 51.74 -25.15 3.76
C LYS A 335 53.09 -25.76 4.07
N SER A 336 53.15 -26.98 4.64
CA SER A 336 54.40 -27.70 4.91
C SER A 336 55.10 -28.16 3.63
N ARG A 337 54.33 -28.33 2.53
CA ARG A 337 54.88 -28.62 1.21
C ARG A 337 55.27 -27.37 0.40
N GLY A 338 55.26 -26.20 1.04
CA GLY A 338 55.74 -24.93 0.46
C GLY A 338 54.68 -24.08 -0.27
N ALA A 339 53.38 -24.44 -0.18
CA ALA A 339 52.35 -23.63 -0.80
C ALA A 339 52.24 -22.25 -0.10
N SER A 340 52.25 -21.19 -0.93
CA SER A 340 52.10 -19.83 -0.44
C SER A 340 50.66 -19.56 0.08
N ARG A 341 50.53 -18.57 0.95
CA ARG A 341 49.19 -18.15 1.48
C ARG A 341 48.23 -17.81 0.36
N LEU A 342 48.68 -17.07 -0.66
CA LEU A 342 47.88 -16.65 -1.79
C LEU A 342 47.44 -17.85 -2.66
N GLN A 343 48.30 -18.86 -2.80
CA GLN A 343 47.93 -20.09 -3.54
C GLN A 343 46.81 -20.88 -2.84
N ILE A 344 46.90 -21.02 -1.51
CA ILE A 344 45.87 -21.67 -0.70
C ILE A 344 44.55 -20.86 -0.75
N MET A 345 44.64 -19.55 -0.53
CA MET A 345 43.47 -18.66 -0.66
C MET A 345 42.87 -18.73 -2.08
N GLY A 346 43.69 -18.79 -3.12
CA GLY A 346 43.26 -18.90 -4.52
C GLY A 346 42.42 -20.15 -4.82
N ILE A 347 42.71 -21.28 -4.15
CA ILE A 347 41.89 -22.51 -4.30
C ILE A 347 40.49 -22.31 -3.77
N TYR A 348 40.36 -21.71 -2.58
CA TYR A 348 39.03 -21.42 -1.98
C TYR A 348 38.30 -20.30 -2.69
N ALA A 349 39.02 -19.28 -3.16
CA ALA A 349 38.47 -18.23 -3.97
C ALA A 349 37.89 -18.77 -5.28
N LEU A 350 38.64 -19.69 -5.94
CA LEU A 350 38.18 -20.33 -7.18
C LEU A 350 36.96 -21.24 -6.94
N GLU A 351 36.90 -21.94 -5.78
CA GLU A 351 35.74 -22.71 -5.36
C GLU A 351 34.51 -21.83 -5.20
N SER A 352 34.63 -20.74 -4.45
CA SER A 352 33.55 -19.78 -4.22
C SER A 352 33.14 -19.04 -5.50
N LEU A 353 34.08 -18.78 -6.42
CA LEU A 353 33.80 -18.16 -7.71
C LEU A 353 33.01 -19.09 -8.63
N VAL A 354 33.37 -20.37 -8.69
CA VAL A 354 32.61 -21.37 -9.47
C VAL A 354 31.19 -21.50 -8.95
N LEU A 355 31.01 -21.56 -7.62
CA LEU A 355 29.69 -21.58 -7.00
C LEU A 355 28.93 -20.29 -7.29
N GLY A 356 29.62 -19.15 -7.25
CA GLY A 356 29.04 -17.83 -7.54
C GLY A 356 28.51 -17.73 -8.97
N VAL A 357 29.31 -18.15 -9.97
CA VAL A 357 28.86 -18.11 -11.38
C VAL A 357 27.63 -18.99 -11.60
N LEU A 358 27.62 -20.20 -11.03
CA LEU A 358 26.43 -21.07 -11.09
C LEU A 358 25.22 -20.41 -10.44
N THR A 359 25.44 -19.70 -9.36
CA THR A 359 24.37 -19.04 -8.58
C THR A 359 23.79 -17.82 -9.30
N VAL A 360 24.59 -17.02 -10.00
CA VAL A 360 24.09 -15.89 -10.81
C VAL A 360 23.13 -16.39 -11.91
N ILE A 361 23.34 -17.63 -12.40
CA ILE A 361 22.42 -18.21 -13.38
C ILE A 361 21.17 -18.78 -12.69
N ILE A 362 21.33 -19.61 -11.64
CA ILE A 362 20.22 -20.33 -11.00
C ILE A 362 19.39 -19.40 -10.10
N GLY A 363 20.02 -18.44 -9.44
CA GLY A 363 19.40 -17.56 -8.45
C GLY A 363 18.20 -16.79 -8.97
N PRO A 364 18.28 -16.03 -10.08
CA PRO A 364 17.16 -15.28 -10.63
C PRO A 364 15.97 -16.17 -11.03
N PHE A 365 16.22 -17.39 -11.56
CA PHE A 365 15.14 -18.35 -11.85
C PHE A 365 14.48 -18.88 -10.56
N ALA A 366 15.27 -19.15 -9.54
CA ALA A 366 14.73 -19.46 -8.21
C ALA A 366 13.96 -18.28 -7.63
N GLY A 367 14.43 -17.04 -7.85
CA GLY A 367 13.74 -15.80 -7.50
C GLY A 367 12.38 -15.66 -8.15
N LEU A 368 12.24 -15.99 -9.45
CA LEU A 368 10.94 -16.05 -10.12
C LEU A 368 9.98 -17.05 -9.44
N GLY A 369 10.47 -18.22 -9.03
CA GLY A 369 9.69 -19.20 -8.29
C GLY A 369 9.23 -18.67 -6.93
N LEU A 370 10.13 -18.02 -6.20
CA LEU A 370 9.82 -17.41 -4.91
C LEU A 370 8.86 -16.23 -5.05
N CYS A 371 8.93 -15.45 -6.12
CA CYS A 371 8.02 -14.36 -6.41
C CYS A 371 6.56 -14.83 -6.57
N LYS A 372 6.33 -15.99 -7.20
CA LYS A 372 5.00 -16.60 -7.27
C LYS A 372 4.45 -16.99 -5.90
N VAL A 373 5.30 -17.50 -5.01
CA VAL A 373 4.94 -17.82 -3.63
C VAL A 373 4.58 -16.53 -2.85
N LEU A 374 5.36 -15.47 -3.08
CA LEU A 374 5.16 -14.15 -2.47
C LEU A 374 3.81 -13.53 -2.88
N GLY A 375 3.48 -13.56 -4.17
CA GLY A 375 2.22 -13.05 -4.71
C GLY A 375 0.97 -13.86 -4.33
N ALA A 376 1.13 -15.13 -3.91
CA ALA A 376 0.05 -15.96 -3.41
C ALA A 376 -0.21 -15.80 -1.90
N SER A 377 0.66 -15.06 -1.18
CA SER A 377 0.55 -14.89 0.28
C SER A 377 -0.58 -13.92 0.62
N ASN A 378 -1.51 -14.37 1.48
CA ASN A 378 -2.61 -13.56 2.02
C ASN A 378 -2.42 -13.22 3.51
N GLY A 379 -1.51 -13.94 4.15
CA GLY A 379 -1.18 -13.81 5.54
C GLY A 379 0.07 -14.61 5.88
N PHE A 380 0.43 -14.73 7.14
CA PHE A 380 1.60 -15.50 7.55
C PHE A 380 1.41 -16.99 7.27
N LEU A 381 2.15 -17.51 6.28
CA LEU A 381 2.03 -18.90 5.79
C LEU A 381 0.60 -19.28 5.33
N GLU A 382 -0.18 -18.29 4.92
CA GLU A 382 -1.50 -18.46 4.33
C GLU A 382 -1.42 -18.10 2.85
N PHE A 383 -1.83 -19.05 2.00
CA PHE A 383 -1.75 -18.91 0.56
C PHE A 383 -3.14 -19.04 -0.05
N VAL A 384 -3.48 -18.11 -0.91
CA VAL A 384 -4.76 -18.11 -1.63
C VAL A 384 -4.49 -18.34 -3.11
N ASN A 385 -5.34 -19.15 -3.74
CA ASN A 385 -5.26 -19.40 -5.17
C ASN A 385 -5.81 -18.20 -5.95
N ARG A 386 -4.95 -17.22 -6.22
CA ARG A 386 -5.25 -16.01 -6.99
C ARG A 386 -4.71 -16.11 -8.40
N ARG A 387 -5.22 -15.24 -9.30
CA ARG A 387 -4.59 -15.05 -10.62
C ARG A 387 -3.10 -14.76 -10.41
N SER A 388 -2.23 -15.55 -11.04
CA SER A 388 -0.77 -15.44 -10.87
C SER A 388 -0.30 -14.04 -11.28
N LEU A 389 0.65 -13.48 -10.52
CA LEU A 389 1.31 -12.24 -10.92
C LEU A 389 2.02 -12.42 -12.27
N PRO A 390 1.94 -11.44 -13.17
CA PRO A 390 2.68 -11.45 -14.44
C PRO A 390 4.16 -11.17 -14.17
N VAL A 391 4.90 -12.19 -13.73
CA VAL A 391 6.33 -12.07 -13.39
C VAL A 391 7.20 -12.24 -14.62
N HIS A 392 8.02 -11.24 -14.91
CA HIS A 392 9.02 -11.26 -15.97
C HIS A 392 10.43 -11.12 -15.40
N MET A 393 11.41 -11.70 -16.11
CA MET A 393 12.81 -11.54 -15.72
C MET A 393 13.28 -10.13 -16.09
N THR A 394 13.72 -9.37 -15.07
CA THR A 394 14.28 -8.03 -15.26
C THR A 394 15.83 -8.08 -15.26
N ILE A 395 16.47 -7.16 -15.97
CA ILE A 395 17.94 -7.03 -15.94
C ILE A 395 18.41 -6.67 -14.53
N GLU A 396 17.64 -5.86 -13.81
CA GLU A 396 17.92 -5.50 -12.42
C GLU A 396 18.02 -6.72 -11.50
N ALA A 397 17.14 -7.71 -11.67
CA ALA A 397 17.18 -8.93 -10.89
C ALA A 397 18.52 -9.69 -11.04
N VAL A 398 19.08 -9.67 -12.25
CA VAL A 398 20.40 -10.28 -12.52
C VAL A 398 21.54 -9.46 -11.90
N VAL A 399 21.45 -8.13 -11.95
CA VAL A 399 22.42 -7.22 -11.31
C VAL A 399 22.42 -7.42 -9.79
N TYR A 400 21.25 -7.44 -9.15
CA TYR A 400 21.13 -7.70 -7.72
C TYR A 400 21.62 -9.10 -7.32
N ALA A 401 21.39 -10.12 -8.16
CA ALA A 401 21.96 -11.45 -7.99
C ALA A 401 23.50 -11.42 -8.00
N ALA A 402 24.10 -10.68 -8.94
CA ALA A 402 25.55 -10.55 -9.03
C ALA A 402 26.15 -9.80 -7.82
N ILE A 403 25.48 -8.73 -7.36
CA ILE A 403 25.87 -7.99 -6.14
C ILE A 403 25.82 -8.92 -4.92
N ALA A 404 24.73 -9.69 -4.76
CA ALA A 404 24.61 -10.67 -3.68
C ALA A 404 25.77 -11.67 -3.68
N VAL A 405 26.08 -12.24 -4.83
CA VAL A 405 27.19 -13.20 -4.98
C VAL A 405 28.52 -12.56 -4.63
N ALA A 406 28.77 -11.31 -5.01
CA ALA A 406 30.00 -10.58 -4.66
C ALA A 406 30.15 -10.38 -3.14
N VAL A 407 29.09 -9.95 -2.46
CA VAL A 407 29.07 -9.78 -1.00
C VAL A 407 29.31 -11.12 -0.29
N PHE A 408 28.67 -12.17 -0.73
CA PHE A 408 28.78 -13.48 -0.09
C PHE A 408 30.11 -14.16 -0.42
N PHE A 409 30.68 -13.90 -1.60
CA PHE A 409 32.06 -14.29 -1.89
C PHE A 409 33.05 -13.71 -0.88
N VAL A 410 32.96 -12.41 -0.59
CA VAL A 410 33.79 -11.76 0.43
C VAL A 410 33.57 -12.41 1.79
N THR A 411 32.29 -12.64 2.17
CA THR A 411 31.91 -13.24 3.46
C THR A 411 32.53 -14.62 3.64
N THR A 412 32.53 -15.47 2.61
CA THR A 412 33.13 -16.81 2.69
C THR A 412 34.66 -16.79 2.76
N MET A 413 35.32 -15.73 2.28
CA MET A 413 36.77 -15.56 2.39
C MET A 413 37.23 -15.15 3.79
N ILE A 414 36.41 -14.50 4.61
CA ILE A 414 36.77 -14.01 5.95
C ILE A 414 37.36 -15.12 6.86
N PRO A 415 36.78 -16.32 7.00
CA PRO A 415 37.35 -17.38 7.85
C PRO A 415 38.63 -18.00 7.28
N ILE A 416 38.85 -17.92 5.98
CA ILE A 416 39.98 -18.55 5.29
C ILE A 416 41.28 -17.78 5.54
N VAL A 417 41.19 -16.43 5.60
CA VAL A 417 42.37 -15.57 5.82
C VAL A 417 43.15 -15.91 7.11
N PRO A 418 42.54 -16.02 8.30
CA PRO A 418 43.25 -16.40 9.52
C PRO A 418 43.72 -17.86 9.48
N ALA A 419 42.97 -18.78 8.83
CA ALA A 419 43.37 -20.18 8.76
C ALA A 419 44.67 -20.40 7.98
N THR A 420 44.91 -19.63 6.92
CA THR A 420 46.15 -19.69 6.13
C THR A 420 47.37 -19.08 6.85
N LYS A 421 47.15 -18.32 7.92
CA LYS A 421 48.27 -17.74 8.73
C LYS A 421 48.92 -18.75 9.70
N THR A 422 48.16 -19.74 10.22
CA THR A 422 48.61 -20.68 11.26
C THR A 422 49.54 -21.77 10.72
N THR A 423 50.59 -22.13 11.47
CA THR A 423 51.51 -23.25 11.18
C THR A 423 51.08 -24.51 11.95
N ILE A 424 51.58 -25.70 11.55
CA ILE A 424 51.25 -27.00 12.23
C ILE A 424 51.65 -26.93 13.73
N VAL A 425 52.82 -26.34 14.05
CA VAL A 425 53.34 -26.25 15.40
C VAL A 425 52.50 -25.30 16.24
N GLU A 426 52.14 -24.14 15.71
CA GLU A 426 51.23 -23.20 16.38
C GLU A 426 49.83 -23.80 16.60
N HIS A 427 49.36 -24.65 15.70
CA HIS A 427 48.08 -25.33 15.85
C HIS A 427 48.07 -26.33 17.01
N LYS A 428 49.14 -27.19 17.14
CA LYS A 428 49.27 -28.11 18.26
C LYS A 428 49.48 -27.38 19.59
N GLN A 429 50.26 -26.30 19.60
CA GLN A 429 50.50 -25.47 20.79
C GLN A 429 49.24 -24.65 21.18
N SER A 430 48.45 -24.17 20.24
CA SER A 430 47.22 -23.39 20.55
C SER A 430 46.14 -24.23 21.25
N LYS A 431 46.13 -25.56 21.00
CA LYS A 431 45.26 -26.49 21.75
C LYS A 431 45.67 -26.63 23.24
N ALA A 432 46.93 -26.38 23.58
CA ALA A 432 47.43 -26.47 24.92
C ALA A 432 47.39 -25.14 25.72
N LYS A 433 47.31 -23.97 25.03
CA LYS A 433 47.28 -22.66 25.68
C LYS A 433 45.86 -22.28 26.18
N LYS A 434 45.76 -21.69 27.38
CA LYS A 434 44.51 -21.12 27.91
C LYS A 434 43.89 -20.15 26.90
N LYS A 435 42.58 -20.36 26.64
CA LYS A 435 41.82 -19.56 25.64
C LYS A 435 41.83 -18.07 26.01
N LYS A 436 42.27 -17.24 25.05
CA LYS A 436 42.05 -15.80 25.10
C LYS A 436 40.55 -15.55 24.92
N HIS A 437 39.97 -14.66 25.74
CA HIS A 437 38.60 -14.18 25.55
C HIS A 437 38.39 -13.66 24.12
N ALA A 438 37.26 -13.96 23.52
CA ALA A 438 36.92 -13.48 22.20
C ALA A 438 36.86 -11.94 22.18
N LEU A 439 37.14 -11.32 21.04
CA LEU A 439 37.14 -9.86 20.90
C LEU A 439 35.81 -9.23 21.33
N TRP A 440 34.69 -9.85 20.95
CA TRP A 440 33.35 -9.37 21.30
C TRP A 440 33.04 -9.43 22.79
N GLU A 441 33.62 -10.43 23.51
CA GLU A 441 33.51 -10.52 24.97
C GLU A 441 34.29 -9.40 25.67
N LYS A 442 35.44 -8.96 25.10
CA LYS A 442 36.28 -7.89 25.66
C LYS A 442 35.67 -6.50 25.45
N VAL A 443 35.06 -6.28 24.30
CA VAL A 443 34.41 -5.01 23.93
C VAL A 443 33.01 -4.89 24.52
N CYS A 444 32.47 -5.96 25.18
CA CYS A 444 31.11 -6.01 25.68
C CYS A 444 30.07 -5.67 24.59
N LEU A 445 30.30 -6.22 23.39
CA LEU A 445 29.45 -5.95 22.21
C LEU A 445 27.97 -6.28 22.45
N ASP A 446 27.68 -7.27 23.26
CA ASP A 446 26.33 -7.64 23.70
C ASP A 446 25.61 -6.48 24.41
N PHE A 447 26.24 -5.82 25.35
CA PHE A 447 25.66 -4.67 26.05
C PHE A 447 25.55 -3.43 25.15
N ILE A 448 26.51 -3.21 24.25
CA ILE A 448 26.48 -2.08 23.30
C ILE A 448 25.31 -2.25 22.33
N LEU A 449 25.10 -3.46 21.80
CA LEU A 449 24.01 -3.72 20.86
C LEU A 449 22.63 -3.59 21.53
N VAL A 450 22.44 -4.18 22.71
CA VAL A 450 21.18 -4.06 23.45
C VAL A 450 20.94 -2.62 23.90
N GLY A 451 21.93 -1.99 24.51
CA GLY A 451 21.83 -0.61 24.99
C GLY A 451 21.63 0.40 23.86
N GLY A 452 22.30 0.21 22.72
CA GLY A 452 22.11 1.03 21.53
C GLY A 452 20.71 0.90 20.93
N SER A 453 20.19 -0.33 20.83
CA SER A 453 18.84 -0.58 20.30
C SER A 453 17.74 -0.01 21.21
N VAL A 454 17.86 -0.20 22.52
CA VAL A 454 16.90 0.36 23.51
C VAL A 454 17.02 1.88 23.60
N GLY A 455 18.25 2.41 23.57
CA GLY A 455 18.49 3.85 23.57
C GLY A 455 17.91 4.54 22.33
N TRP A 456 18.06 3.91 21.16
CA TRP A 456 17.45 4.40 19.93
C TRP A 456 15.92 4.36 20.01
N LEU A 457 15.32 3.27 20.52
CA LEU A 457 13.88 3.15 20.73
C LEU A 457 13.33 4.27 21.63
N TYR A 458 14.02 4.53 22.74
CA TYR A 458 13.65 5.62 23.66
C TYR A 458 13.73 7.00 22.98
N TYR A 459 14.80 7.25 22.23
CA TYR A 459 14.97 8.49 21.47
C TYR A 459 13.86 8.67 20.42
N TYR A 460 13.56 7.60 19.69
CA TYR A 460 12.49 7.61 18.68
C TYR A 460 11.13 7.93 19.29
N ASN A 461 10.72 7.22 20.34
CA ASN A 461 9.42 7.46 21.00
C ASN A 461 9.32 8.91 21.53
N LYS A 462 10.38 9.42 22.13
CA LYS A 462 10.41 10.80 22.63
C LYS A 462 10.36 11.84 21.51
N THR A 463 10.91 11.54 20.34
CA THR A 463 10.83 12.41 19.17
C THR A 463 9.42 12.41 18.59
N GLN A 464 8.76 11.25 18.52
CA GLN A 464 7.37 11.15 18.09
C GLN A 464 6.42 11.91 19.03
N GLU A 465 6.57 11.74 20.34
CA GLU A 465 5.77 12.52 21.33
C GLU A 465 5.91 14.03 21.12
N LYS A 466 7.11 14.52 20.80
CA LYS A 466 7.34 15.93 20.53
C LYS A 466 6.69 16.41 19.23
N LEU A 467 6.81 15.64 18.14
CA LEU A 467 6.22 15.96 16.84
C LEU A 467 4.69 16.06 16.95
N VAL A 468 4.08 15.12 17.67
CA VAL A 468 2.64 15.14 17.95
C VAL A 468 2.25 16.37 18.79
N ALA A 469 3.06 16.73 19.79
CA ALA A 469 2.82 17.91 20.64
C ALA A 469 3.00 19.24 19.89
N GLU A 470 3.86 19.30 18.88
CA GLU A 470 4.15 20.48 18.06
C GLU A 470 3.16 20.63 16.88
N GLY A 471 2.22 19.69 16.70
CA GLY A 471 1.21 19.73 15.63
C GLY A 471 1.80 19.65 14.21
N VAL A 472 3.03 19.16 14.08
CA VAL A 472 3.68 18.98 12.77
C VAL A 472 3.02 17.81 12.05
N THR A 473 2.10 18.15 11.16
CA THR A 473 1.33 17.20 10.36
C THR A 473 2.10 16.61 9.19
N ASP A 474 3.28 17.12 8.89
CA ASP A 474 4.13 16.66 7.82
C ASP A 474 4.81 15.33 8.21
N THR A 475 3.97 14.29 8.37
CA THR A 475 4.38 12.91 8.53
C THR A 475 4.65 12.25 7.17
N THR A 476 5.29 12.92 6.26
CA THR A 476 6.23 12.25 5.39
C THR A 476 7.38 11.79 6.27
N ALA A 477 7.01 11.08 7.35
CA ALA A 477 7.93 10.42 8.26
C ALA A 477 8.69 9.44 7.39
N THR A 478 9.84 9.89 6.92
CA THR A 478 10.79 9.06 6.21
C THR A 478 10.96 7.81 7.05
N VAL A 479 10.42 6.69 6.58
CA VAL A 479 10.54 5.39 7.25
C VAL A 479 11.98 5.24 7.67
N ASN A 480 12.23 5.25 8.98
CA ASN A 480 13.60 5.30 9.47
C ASN A 480 14.25 3.90 9.35
N PRO A 481 15.20 3.68 8.41
CA PRO A 481 15.80 2.36 8.18
C PRO A 481 16.44 1.76 9.44
N ILE A 482 16.82 2.60 10.40
CA ILE A 482 17.46 2.20 11.65
C ILE A 482 16.53 1.30 12.49
N MET A 483 15.21 1.41 12.34
CA MET A 483 14.24 0.59 13.04
C MET A 483 14.44 -0.92 12.80
N PHE A 484 14.66 -1.32 11.56
CA PHE A 484 14.87 -2.73 11.19
C PHE A 484 16.27 -3.21 11.61
N VAL A 485 17.27 -2.34 11.53
CA VAL A 485 18.62 -2.64 12.00
C VAL A 485 18.63 -2.77 13.53
N ALA A 486 17.92 -1.90 14.25
CA ALA A 486 17.84 -1.90 15.71
C ALA A 486 17.19 -3.18 16.24
N SER A 487 16.08 -3.67 15.65
CA SER A 487 15.44 -4.93 16.04
C SER A 487 16.39 -6.13 15.87
N THR A 488 17.09 -6.20 14.75
CA THR A 488 18.07 -7.26 14.49
C THR A 488 19.30 -7.16 15.42
N ALA A 489 19.78 -5.94 15.68
CA ALA A 489 20.88 -5.70 16.62
C ALA A 489 20.47 -6.08 18.05
N PHE A 490 19.23 -5.85 18.45
CA PHE A 490 18.68 -6.26 19.74
C PHE A 490 18.66 -7.79 19.88
N ILE A 491 18.17 -8.53 18.87
CA ILE A 491 18.17 -10.00 18.85
C ILE A 491 19.61 -10.53 18.93
N LEU A 492 20.53 -9.97 18.13
CA LEU A 492 21.94 -10.36 18.14
C LEU A 492 22.60 -10.08 19.50
N GLY A 493 22.34 -8.91 20.09
CA GLY A 493 22.85 -8.51 21.40
C GLY A 493 22.39 -9.44 22.51
N LEU A 494 21.09 -9.75 22.57
CA LEU A 494 20.53 -10.71 23.54
C LEU A 494 21.04 -12.13 23.30
N GLY A 495 21.22 -12.53 22.04
CA GLY A 495 21.83 -13.82 21.69
C GLY A 495 23.27 -13.95 22.19
N LEU A 496 24.08 -12.91 22.00
CA LEU A 496 25.45 -12.85 22.53
C LEU A 496 25.48 -12.87 24.06
N PHE A 497 24.58 -12.14 24.69
CA PHE A 497 24.39 -12.09 26.13
C PHE A 497 24.04 -13.49 26.71
N LEU A 498 23.12 -14.19 26.05
CA LEU A 498 22.76 -15.57 26.43
C LEU A 498 24.00 -16.48 26.38
N ILE A 499 24.78 -16.40 25.31
CA ILE A 499 25.99 -17.21 25.16
C ILE A 499 27.03 -16.90 26.23
N ARG A 500 27.10 -15.66 26.69
CA ARG A 500 28.00 -15.26 27.80
C ARG A 500 27.57 -15.90 29.11
N ILE A 501 26.27 -15.91 29.41
CA ILE A 501 25.72 -16.41 30.67
C ILE A 501 25.61 -17.94 30.71
N TYR A 502 25.29 -18.55 29.56
CA TYR A 502 24.99 -19.97 29.43
C TYR A 502 26.02 -20.90 30.09
N PRO A 503 27.34 -20.76 29.92
CA PRO A 503 28.33 -21.63 30.59
C PRO A 503 28.26 -21.57 32.12
N TYR A 504 27.89 -20.43 32.67
CA TYR A 504 27.75 -20.26 34.13
C TYR A 504 26.52 -20.98 34.66
N ILE A 505 25.40 -20.89 33.93
CA ILE A 505 24.14 -21.60 34.24
C ILE A 505 24.37 -23.12 34.22
N ILE A 506 25.00 -23.62 33.15
CA ILE A 506 25.29 -25.07 33.04
C ILE A 506 26.20 -25.57 34.15
N ARG A 507 27.22 -24.80 34.55
CA ARG A 507 28.10 -25.18 35.68
C ARG A 507 27.34 -25.18 37.02
N LEU A 508 26.44 -24.24 37.19
CA LEU A 508 25.55 -24.18 38.37
C LEU A 508 24.62 -25.40 38.44
N LEU A 509 23.95 -25.71 37.31
CA LEU A 509 23.10 -26.91 37.20
C LEU A 509 23.87 -28.21 37.45
N ALA A 510 25.08 -28.35 36.89
CA ALA A 510 25.93 -29.51 37.12
C ALA A 510 26.33 -29.67 38.59
N ARG A 511 26.51 -28.53 39.31
CA ARG A 511 26.89 -28.53 40.74
C ARG A 511 25.71 -28.87 41.66
N ILE A 512 24.52 -28.29 41.39
CA ILE A 512 23.32 -28.49 42.18
C ILE A 512 22.84 -29.93 42.08
N GLY A 513 22.78 -30.47 40.86
CA GLY A 513 22.24 -31.84 40.64
C GLY A 513 23.26 -32.96 40.71
N ARG A 514 24.46 -32.74 41.25
CA ARG A 514 25.58 -33.72 41.23
C ARG A 514 25.22 -35.10 41.82
N ARG A 515 24.27 -35.15 42.74
CA ARG A 515 23.83 -36.40 43.39
C ARG A 515 22.63 -37.05 42.70
N VAL A 516 21.95 -36.35 41.81
CA VAL A 516 20.71 -36.77 41.17
C VAL A 516 20.89 -37.14 39.69
N TRP A 517 21.91 -36.60 39.03
CA TRP A 517 22.10 -36.81 37.59
C TRP A 517 22.59 -38.22 37.27
N SER A 518 22.00 -38.88 36.28
CA SER A 518 22.49 -40.11 35.70
C SER A 518 23.91 -39.90 35.11
N PRO A 519 24.76 -40.94 34.99
CA PRO A 519 26.11 -40.83 34.43
C PRO A 519 26.15 -40.16 33.07
N ALA A 520 25.21 -40.46 32.18
CA ALA A 520 25.09 -39.86 30.86
C ALA A 520 24.78 -38.35 30.94
N GLN A 521 23.86 -37.91 31.83
CA GLN A 521 23.52 -36.54 32.07
C GLN A 521 24.70 -35.74 32.67
N TYR A 522 25.37 -36.30 33.66
CA TYR A 522 26.50 -35.64 34.30
C TYR A 522 27.68 -35.43 33.33
N VAL A 523 27.97 -36.44 32.49
CA VAL A 523 29.01 -36.34 31.47
C VAL A 523 28.62 -35.27 30.42
N SER A 524 27.36 -35.22 30.01
CA SER A 524 26.87 -34.21 29.07
C SER A 524 26.99 -32.79 29.65
N LEU A 525 26.53 -32.54 30.86
CA LEU A 525 26.61 -31.26 31.56
C LEU A 525 28.07 -30.81 31.75
N THR A 526 28.95 -31.76 32.14
CA THR A 526 30.36 -31.49 32.35
C THR A 526 31.10 -31.19 31.05
N ASN A 527 30.79 -31.92 29.98
CA ASN A 527 31.32 -31.69 28.67
C ASN A 527 30.95 -30.28 28.17
N ILE A 528 29.66 -29.90 28.21
CA ILE A 528 29.19 -28.61 27.81
C ILE A 528 29.78 -27.50 28.68
N GLY A 529 29.81 -27.66 29.99
CA GLY A 529 30.33 -26.65 30.93
C GLY A 529 31.85 -26.45 30.85
N ARG A 530 32.60 -27.49 30.41
CA ARG A 530 34.05 -27.48 30.21
C ARG A 530 34.48 -27.24 28.77
N SER A 531 33.69 -27.71 27.78
CA SER A 531 33.94 -27.52 26.36
C SER A 531 33.59 -26.07 26.01
N SER A 532 34.50 -25.17 26.29
CA SER A 532 34.46 -23.82 25.74
C SER A 532 34.79 -23.84 24.25
N THR A 533 34.37 -24.90 23.50
CA THR A 533 34.61 -25.04 22.08
C THR A 533 33.75 -24.00 21.33
N GLY A 534 34.36 -23.13 20.58
CA GLY A 534 33.64 -22.05 19.84
C GLY A 534 32.50 -22.53 18.95
N ARG A 535 32.49 -23.79 18.57
CA ARG A 535 31.48 -24.42 17.71
C ARG A 535 30.08 -24.46 18.32
N GLU A 536 29.95 -24.86 19.60
CA GLU A 536 28.67 -24.95 20.30
C GLU A 536 28.05 -23.56 20.50
N ARG A 537 28.87 -22.55 20.76
CA ARG A 537 28.44 -21.16 20.89
C ARG A 537 27.92 -20.61 19.56
N PHE A 538 28.58 -20.94 18.46
CA PHE A 538 28.12 -20.54 17.13
C PHE A 538 26.75 -21.18 16.78
N LEU A 539 26.56 -22.48 17.10
CA LEU A 539 25.27 -23.12 16.89
C LEU A 539 24.15 -22.48 17.73
N MET A 540 24.43 -22.22 19.02
CA MET A 540 23.48 -21.56 19.89
C MET A 540 23.08 -20.19 19.35
N LEU A 541 24.07 -19.36 18.97
CA LEU A 541 23.81 -18.05 18.39
C LEU A 541 22.99 -18.18 17.11
N PHE A 542 23.36 -19.11 16.25
CA PHE A 542 22.65 -19.38 15.00
C PHE A 542 21.19 -19.75 15.25
N LEU A 543 20.91 -20.67 16.18
CA LEU A 543 19.54 -21.06 16.53
C LEU A 543 18.77 -19.90 17.18
N VAL A 544 19.41 -19.15 18.07
CA VAL A 544 18.77 -17.98 18.68
C VAL A 544 18.39 -16.96 17.62
N LEU A 545 19.31 -16.60 16.72
CA LEU A 545 19.01 -15.64 15.66
C LEU A 545 17.91 -16.15 14.72
N THR A 546 18.00 -17.40 14.24
CA THR A 546 17.03 -17.92 13.26
C THR A 546 15.63 -18.04 13.84
N VAL A 547 15.50 -18.61 15.04
CA VAL A 547 14.18 -18.82 15.65
C VAL A 547 13.59 -17.51 16.18
N SER A 548 14.42 -16.59 16.76
CA SER A 548 13.92 -15.27 17.21
C SER A 548 13.43 -14.42 16.04
N LEU A 549 14.17 -14.39 14.92
CA LEU A 549 13.72 -13.71 13.70
C LEU A 549 12.47 -14.36 13.14
N GLY A 550 12.37 -15.68 13.20
CA GLY A 550 11.14 -16.38 12.77
C GLY A 550 9.92 -16.00 13.61
N VAL A 551 10.05 -15.91 14.94
CA VAL A 551 8.99 -15.42 15.85
C VAL A 551 8.66 -13.95 15.53
N PHE A 552 9.68 -13.13 15.35
CA PHE A 552 9.50 -11.70 15.02
C PHE A 552 8.72 -11.52 13.71
N PHE A 553 9.07 -12.25 12.65
CA PHE A 553 8.36 -12.17 11.38
C PHE A 553 6.91 -12.68 11.46
N ALA A 554 6.68 -13.76 12.18
CA ALA A 554 5.33 -14.29 12.41
C ALA A 554 4.45 -13.25 13.12
N ASN A 555 4.95 -12.68 14.23
CA ASN A 555 4.21 -11.67 14.99
C ASN A 555 4.01 -10.36 14.20
N THR A 556 5.00 -9.95 13.40
CA THR A 556 4.89 -8.76 12.54
C THR A 556 3.82 -8.95 11.49
N ALA A 557 3.84 -10.06 10.74
CA ALA A 557 2.85 -10.34 9.70
C ALA A 557 1.44 -10.44 10.29
N ARG A 558 1.30 -11.03 11.48
CA ARG A 558 0.02 -11.09 12.18
C ARG A 558 -0.47 -9.72 12.60
N ALA A 559 0.40 -8.90 13.20
CA ALA A 559 0.05 -7.54 13.62
C ALA A 559 -0.39 -6.69 12.43
N LEU A 560 0.27 -6.81 11.28
CA LEU A 560 -0.10 -6.11 10.03
C LEU A 560 -1.50 -6.52 9.54
N ASN A 561 -1.77 -7.82 9.45
CA ASN A 561 -3.07 -8.31 8.98
C ASN A 561 -4.20 -7.94 9.93
N ARG A 562 -3.95 -8.09 11.24
CA ARG A 562 -4.92 -7.73 12.25
C ARG A 562 -5.20 -6.23 12.27
N ASN A 563 -4.19 -5.39 12.17
CA ASN A 563 -4.36 -3.95 12.09
C ASN A 563 -5.16 -3.56 10.85
N ALA A 564 -4.95 -4.21 9.70
CA ALA A 564 -5.75 -3.98 8.50
C ALA A 564 -7.24 -4.31 8.73
N GLU A 565 -7.54 -5.42 9.43
CA GLU A 565 -8.91 -5.79 9.80
C GLU A 565 -9.52 -4.80 10.81
N GLU A 566 -8.77 -4.47 11.86
CA GLU A 566 -9.20 -3.54 12.91
C GLU A 566 -9.38 -2.11 12.38
N SER A 567 -8.53 -1.66 11.47
CA SER A 567 -8.63 -0.34 10.84
C SER A 567 -9.91 -0.21 10.02
N VAL A 568 -10.27 -1.24 9.24
CA VAL A 568 -11.53 -1.26 8.49
C VAL A 568 -12.72 -1.32 9.45
N ALA A 569 -12.68 -2.20 10.44
CA ALA A 569 -13.76 -2.30 11.43
C ALA A 569 -13.97 -0.99 12.21
N TYR A 570 -12.88 -0.29 12.52
CA TYR A 570 -12.90 1.01 13.17
C TYR A 570 -13.48 2.10 12.26
N GLY A 571 -13.04 2.16 11.00
CA GLY A 571 -13.45 3.17 10.02
C GLY A 571 -14.94 3.08 9.65
N VAL A 572 -15.43 1.86 9.43
CA VAL A 572 -16.86 1.60 9.14
C VAL A 572 -17.70 1.66 10.42
N GLY A 573 -17.17 1.19 11.55
CA GLY A 573 -17.83 1.19 12.87
C GLY A 573 -18.91 0.12 13.06
N CYS A 574 -19.37 -0.56 12.00
CA CYS A 574 -20.39 -1.61 12.00
C CYS A 574 -20.16 -2.61 10.86
N ASP A 575 -21.13 -3.51 10.57
CA ASP A 575 -21.01 -4.46 9.44
C ASP A 575 -21.27 -3.84 8.08
N ALA A 576 -22.26 -2.94 8.00
CA ALA A 576 -22.57 -2.20 6.77
C ALA A 576 -23.18 -0.83 7.10
N VAL A 577 -22.89 0.15 6.25
CA VAL A 577 -23.43 1.52 6.30
C VAL A 577 -24.12 1.81 4.99
N LEU A 578 -25.33 2.33 5.04
CA LEU A 578 -26.11 2.75 3.88
C LEU A 578 -26.59 4.19 4.05
N THR A 579 -26.31 5.00 3.05
CA THR A 579 -26.94 6.32 2.92
C THR A 579 -27.92 6.27 1.76
N GLU A 580 -29.17 6.62 2.02
CA GLU A 580 -30.21 6.61 0.98
C GLU A 580 -30.39 8.01 0.40
N GLN A 581 -30.78 8.07 -0.85
CA GLN A 581 -31.19 9.32 -1.49
C GLN A 581 -32.58 9.71 -1.03
N TRP A 582 -32.69 10.79 -0.25
CA TRP A 582 -33.98 11.30 0.23
C TRP A 582 -34.62 12.23 -0.81
N TYR A 583 -35.94 12.27 -0.82
CA TYR A 583 -36.69 13.28 -1.56
C TYR A 583 -36.52 14.64 -0.88
N SER A 584 -36.22 15.66 -1.67
CA SER A 584 -36.11 17.05 -1.21
C SER A 584 -37.05 17.97 -1.97
N SER A 585 -37.59 18.95 -1.28
CA SER A 585 -38.33 20.05 -1.86
C SER A 585 -37.67 21.38 -1.52
N LYS A 586 -37.53 22.27 -2.52
CA LYS A 586 -37.06 23.64 -2.27
C LYS A 586 -38.30 24.48 -1.88
N ILE A 587 -38.27 25.09 -0.71
CA ILE A 587 -39.30 26.06 -0.28
C ILE A 587 -38.66 27.42 -0.44
N GLU A 588 -39.18 28.20 -1.40
CA GLU A 588 -38.91 29.64 -1.45
C GLU A 588 -39.67 30.28 -0.31
N SER A 589 -38.97 30.88 0.68
CA SER A 589 -39.58 31.61 1.75
C SER A 589 -40.23 32.89 1.17
N ALA A 590 -41.55 32.84 0.96
CA ALA A 590 -42.32 34.03 0.65
C ALA A 590 -42.28 34.93 1.88
N GLN A 591 -41.55 36.04 1.82
CA GLN A 591 -41.61 37.10 2.79
C GLN A 591 -43.06 37.53 2.97
N GLN A 592 -43.62 37.30 4.14
CA GLN A 592 -44.86 37.97 4.60
C GLN A 592 -44.59 39.46 4.71
N THR A 593 -44.82 40.21 3.63
CA THR A 593 -44.92 41.63 3.67
C THR A 593 -46.19 41.99 4.41
N THR A 594 -46.09 42.44 5.63
CA THR A 594 -47.15 43.09 6.38
C THR A 594 -47.67 44.29 5.57
N PRO A 595 -49.02 44.47 5.39
CA PRO A 595 -49.54 45.52 4.53
C PRO A 595 -49.65 46.86 5.33
N GLN A 596 -48.52 47.50 5.53
CA GLN A 596 -48.54 48.82 6.21
C GLN A 596 -47.51 49.85 5.70
N SER A 597 -47.05 49.80 4.48
CA SER A 597 -46.23 50.88 3.93
C SER A 597 -46.44 51.14 2.41
N ALA A 598 -47.63 50.88 1.90
CA ALA A 598 -47.97 51.20 0.50
C ALA A 598 -48.65 52.59 0.29
N SER A 599 -48.26 53.63 1.05
CA SER A 599 -48.86 54.95 0.85
C SER A 599 -47.87 56.12 0.83
N GLN A 600 -46.58 55.96 0.60
CA GLN A 600 -45.67 57.10 0.52
C GLN A 600 -44.54 57.00 -0.51
N ALA A 601 -44.77 56.42 -1.66
CA ALA A 601 -43.78 56.43 -2.75
C ALA A 601 -44.39 56.74 -4.12
N ALA A 602 -45.28 57.77 -4.18
CA ALA A 602 -45.74 58.34 -5.43
C ALA A 602 -45.42 59.83 -5.44
N GLN A 603 -44.12 60.17 -5.61
CA GLN A 603 -43.66 61.46 -6.17
C GLN A 603 -42.16 61.63 -6.01
N SER A 604 -41.43 61.26 -7.00
CA SER A 604 -40.35 62.05 -7.62
C SER A 604 -39.59 61.16 -8.63
N GLY A 605 -39.76 61.63 -9.83
CA GLY A 605 -39.08 61.04 -10.98
C GLY A 605 -37.62 61.50 -11.06
N THR A 606 -36.90 60.76 -11.85
CA THR A 606 -35.78 61.14 -12.71
C THR A 606 -34.47 60.39 -12.53
N LYS A 607 -34.13 59.66 -13.63
CA LYS A 607 -32.83 59.37 -14.22
C LYS A 607 -31.90 58.29 -13.62
N GLN A 608 -31.92 57.18 -14.41
CA GLN A 608 -30.77 56.57 -15.10
C GLN A 608 -29.39 56.59 -14.40
N THR A 609 -28.86 55.46 -14.02
CA THR A 609 -27.81 54.73 -14.81
C THR A 609 -27.26 53.55 -13.99
N SER A 610 -26.88 52.52 -14.80
CA SER A 610 -26.04 51.38 -14.50
C SER A 610 -26.55 50.28 -13.57
N GLU A 611 -26.91 49.21 -14.27
CA GLU A 611 -27.11 47.85 -13.75
C GLU A 611 -25.81 47.38 -13.08
N GLU A 612 -25.83 47.25 -11.76
CA GLU A 612 -25.12 46.23 -11.02
C GLU A 612 -26.22 45.32 -10.43
N SER A 613 -26.27 44.11 -10.93
CA SER A 613 -27.15 43.06 -10.40
C SER A 613 -26.61 42.60 -9.05
N ASP A 614 -27.13 43.21 -7.98
CA ASP A 614 -27.09 42.55 -6.66
C ASP A 614 -27.99 41.31 -6.75
N GLU A 615 -27.39 40.14 -6.89
CA GLU A 615 -28.02 38.87 -6.57
C GLU A 615 -28.29 38.87 -5.06
N GLU A 616 -29.52 39.26 -4.68
CA GLU A 616 -30.04 38.98 -3.35
C GLU A 616 -30.00 37.49 -3.14
N ASP A 617 -29.12 36.99 -2.25
CA ASP A 617 -29.07 35.63 -1.73
C ASP A 617 -30.44 35.34 -1.03
N THR A 618 -31.37 34.82 -1.82
CA THR A 618 -32.58 34.20 -1.26
C THR A 618 -32.14 32.89 -0.64
N GLU A 619 -32.08 32.84 0.68
CA GLU A 619 -31.85 31.57 1.43
C GLU A 619 -32.94 30.57 1.05
N THR A 620 -32.65 29.68 0.13
CA THR A 620 -33.50 28.54 -0.22
C THR A 620 -33.33 27.44 0.82
N THR A 621 -34.32 27.30 1.70
CA THR A 621 -34.33 26.21 2.70
C THR A 621 -34.74 24.90 1.99
N ILE A 622 -33.86 23.91 2.00
CA ILE A 622 -34.11 22.56 1.47
C ILE A 622 -34.80 21.76 2.59
N GLN A 623 -36.01 21.26 2.33
CA GLN A 623 -36.71 20.37 3.26
C GLN A 623 -36.62 18.92 2.74
N TYR A 624 -36.15 18.02 3.59
CA TYR A 624 -36.05 16.59 3.30
C TYR A 624 -37.25 15.82 3.85
N VAL A 625 -37.62 14.73 3.17
CA VAL A 625 -38.66 13.82 3.62
C VAL A 625 -38.02 12.52 4.07
N GLU A 626 -38.16 12.21 5.37
CA GLU A 626 -37.59 10.99 5.95
C GLU A 626 -38.27 9.73 5.38
N PRO A 627 -37.50 8.76 4.88
CA PRO A 627 -38.02 7.47 4.47
C PRO A 627 -38.45 6.61 5.68
N VAL A 628 -39.38 5.67 5.45
CA VAL A 628 -39.87 4.78 6.51
C VAL A 628 -38.74 3.90 7.03
N PHE A 629 -38.32 4.12 8.29
CA PHE A 629 -37.16 3.44 8.88
C PHE A 629 -37.34 1.92 9.05
N GLU A 630 -38.54 1.46 9.38
CA GLU A 630 -38.86 0.04 9.62
C GLU A 630 -38.54 -0.90 8.45
N ARG A 631 -38.37 -0.38 7.22
CA ARG A 631 -38.03 -1.19 6.05
C ARG A 631 -36.57 -1.70 6.11
N PHE A 632 -35.68 -0.97 6.78
CA PHE A 632 -34.30 -1.38 6.94
C PHE A 632 -34.16 -2.56 7.92
N GLU A 633 -35.01 -2.64 8.94
CA GLU A 633 -35.03 -3.78 9.88
C GLU A 633 -35.46 -5.10 9.22
N LYS A 634 -36.21 -5.03 8.11
CA LYS A 634 -36.78 -6.19 7.42
C LYS A 634 -35.84 -6.75 6.34
N LEU A 635 -34.67 -6.15 6.13
CA LEU A 635 -33.70 -6.63 5.14
C LEU A 635 -33.14 -7.99 5.51
N ALA A 636 -32.74 -8.77 4.49
CA ALA A 636 -32.25 -10.12 4.70
C ALA A 636 -30.92 -10.10 5.50
N GLY A 637 -30.82 -10.96 6.52
CA GLY A 637 -29.60 -11.09 7.30
C GLY A 637 -29.36 -10.03 8.36
N VAL A 638 -30.21 -9.00 8.47
CA VAL A 638 -30.07 -7.94 9.47
C VAL A 638 -30.43 -8.47 10.87
N GLU A 639 -29.61 -8.17 11.87
CA GLU A 639 -29.83 -8.44 13.28
C GLU A 639 -30.33 -7.19 14.02
N ASN A 640 -29.63 -6.09 13.87
CA ASN A 640 -29.97 -4.78 14.45
C ASN A 640 -29.60 -3.66 13.46
N VAL A 641 -30.25 -2.51 13.62
CA VAL A 641 -30.07 -1.32 12.81
C VAL A 641 -30.18 -0.06 13.67
N THR A 642 -29.41 0.99 13.33
CA THR A 642 -29.47 2.28 14.04
C THR A 642 -29.30 3.44 13.06
N LYS A 643 -29.80 4.60 13.44
CA LYS A 643 -29.57 5.87 12.76
C LYS A 643 -28.27 6.50 13.25
N VAL A 644 -27.44 6.99 12.32
CA VAL A 644 -26.25 7.76 12.63
C VAL A 644 -26.20 8.96 11.68
N PHE A 645 -26.12 10.15 12.20
CA PHE A 645 -25.92 11.34 11.37
C PHE A 645 -24.47 11.80 11.52
N ARG A 646 -23.79 11.99 10.40
CA ARG A 646 -22.41 12.52 10.34
C ARG A 646 -22.38 13.82 9.54
N LYS A 647 -21.66 14.80 10.05
CA LYS A 647 -21.44 16.09 9.39
C LYS A 647 -20.02 16.55 9.60
N ASP A 648 -19.38 16.96 8.53
CA ASP A 648 -18.07 17.62 8.58
C ASP A 648 -18.25 19.14 8.65
N ASP A 649 -17.15 19.84 8.96
CA ASP A 649 -17.10 21.31 8.98
C ASP A 649 -18.08 21.94 9.98
N VAL A 650 -18.26 21.28 11.14
CA VAL A 650 -19.06 21.83 12.25
C VAL A 650 -18.20 22.78 13.08
N THR A 651 -18.77 23.89 13.49
CA THR A 651 -18.12 24.90 14.33
C THR A 651 -18.49 24.70 15.80
N ILE A 652 -17.49 24.54 16.65
CA ILE A 652 -17.63 24.54 18.10
C ILE A 652 -16.98 25.82 18.66
N SER A 653 -17.69 26.52 19.50
CA SER A 653 -17.22 27.77 20.12
C SER A 653 -17.48 27.82 21.63
N SER A 654 -16.57 28.46 22.35
CA SER A 654 -16.74 28.72 23.80
C SER A 654 -15.89 29.92 24.27
N ASN A 655 -16.35 30.57 25.34
CA ASN A 655 -15.61 31.66 26.00
C ASN A 655 -14.32 31.17 26.70
N LYS A 656 -14.20 29.86 26.96
CA LYS A 656 -13.06 29.24 27.65
C LYS A 656 -12.03 28.67 26.67
N MET A 657 -12.37 28.52 25.38
CA MET A 657 -11.45 27.98 24.38
C MET A 657 -10.35 28.98 24.02
N ASN A 658 -9.15 28.43 23.80
CA ASN A 658 -8.03 29.15 23.24
C ASN A 658 -7.42 28.25 22.15
N VAL A 659 -7.92 28.38 20.93
CA VAL A 659 -7.48 27.58 19.79
C VAL A 659 -6.15 28.13 19.29
N PRO A 660 -5.05 27.34 19.23
CA PRO A 660 -3.78 27.77 18.66
C PRO A 660 -3.95 28.13 17.19
N ARG A 661 -3.43 29.27 16.75
CA ARG A 661 -3.40 29.63 15.32
C ARG A 661 -2.51 28.62 14.58
N GLN A 662 -3.09 27.84 13.71
CA GLN A 662 -2.34 27.01 12.77
C GLN A 662 -1.64 27.93 11.76
N GLN A 663 -0.32 27.81 11.65
CA GLN A 663 0.45 28.46 10.59
C GLN A 663 0.21 27.69 9.30
N THR A 664 -0.59 28.22 8.40
CA THR A 664 -0.66 27.76 7.01
C THR A 664 0.71 27.95 6.36
N LYS A 665 1.35 26.86 5.95
CA LYS A 665 2.45 26.92 5.00
C LYS A 665 1.85 27.34 3.64
N SER A 666 1.96 28.62 3.29
CA SER A 666 1.79 29.04 1.90
C SER A 666 3.08 28.76 1.16
N ASP A 667 3.04 27.81 0.24
CA ASP A 667 3.98 27.79 -0.87
C ASP A 667 3.77 29.07 -1.71
N ASP A 668 4.88 29.74 -1.96
CA ASP A 668 5.08 30.97 -2.72
C ASP A 668 3.99 31.31 -3.75
N GLU A 669 3.05 32.18 -3.38
CA GLU A 669 2.45 33.15 -4.29
C GLU A 669 2.10 34.41 -3.47
N GLU A 670 2.60 35.54 -3.98
CA GLU A 670 2.45 36.89 -3.49
C GLU A 670 0.95 37.26 -3.40
N LYS A 671 0.27 36.91 -2.28
CA LYS A 671 -1.09 37.37 -2.01
C LYS A 671 -1.04 38.74 -1.33
N THR A 672 -1.73 39.67 -1.95
CA THR A 672 -1.89 41.05 -1.52
C THR A 672 -2.51 41.14 -0.11
N ARG A 673 -2.15 42.17 0.62
CA ARG A 673 -2.47 42.48 2.02
C ARG A 673 -3.97 42.49 2.37
N ASP A 674 -4.86 42.50 1.39
CA ASP A 674 -6.30 42.52 1.57
C ASP A 674 -6.95 41.14 1.77
N ASP A 675 -6.29 40.03 1.35
CA ASP A 675 -6.81 38.65 1.56
C ASP A 675 -6.64 38.14 3.00
N PHE A 676 -5.91 38.88 3.85
CA PHE A 676 -5.73 38.53 5.27
C PHE A 676 -6.89 38.98 6.19
N LEU A 677 -7.86 39.72 5.69
CA LEU A 677 -8.95 40.27 6.49
C LEU A 677 -10.22 39.43 6.48
N ASP A 678 -10.31 38.40 5.65
CA ASP A 678 -11.55 37.59 5.52
C ASP A 678 -11.55 36.27 6.27
N GLN A 679 -10.54 35.98 7.11
CA GLN A 679 -10.67 34.97 8.15
C GLN A 679 -11.21 35.68 9.40
N SER A 680 -12.52 35.83 9.43
CA SER A 680 -13.24 36.44 10.52
C SER A 680 -13.08 35.68 11.84
N VAL A 681 -12.13 36.12 12.66
CA VAL A 681 -12.38 36.07 14.10
C VAL A 681 -13.58 36.98 14.32
N ASP A 682 -14.74 36.41 14.58
CA ASP A 682 -15.90 37.18 15.00
C ASP A 682 -15.59 37.77 16.39
N THR A 683 -14.88 38.90 16.38
CA THR A 683 -14.46 39.62 17.60
C THR A 683 -15.63 40.29 18.28
N SER A 684 -16.86 40.14 17.77
CA SER A 684 -18.05 40.74 18.35
C SER A 684 -18.58 40.03 19.60
N SER A 685 -18.21 38.75 19.84
CA SER A 685 -18.72 37.94 20.96
C SER A 685 -17.71 37.52 22.02
N GLY A 686 -16.40 37.75 21.82
CA GLY A 686 -15.35 37.34 22.78
C GLY A 686 -15.17 35.81 22.91
N LYS A 687 -15.75 34.98 22.01
CA LYS A 687 -15.65 33.54 21.97
C LYS A 687 -14.58 33.08 20.96
N SER A 688 -13.79 32.08 21.33
CA SER A 688 -12.92 31.36 20.35
C SER A 688 -13.69 30.19 19.76
N SER A 689 -13.49 29.95 18.47
CA SER A 689 -14.16 28.87 17.72
C SER A 689 -13.18 28.03 16.90
N THR A 690 -13.55 26.79 16.66
CA THR A 690 -12.92 25.91 15.65
C THR A 690 -13.99 25.37 14.70
N SER A 691 -13.76 25.44 13.38
CA SER A 691 -14.70 24.98 12.35
C SER A 691 -14.32 23.61 11.76
N ASN A 692 -13.20 23.04 12.19
CA ASN A 692 -12.71 21.75 11.67
C ASN A 692 -13.15 20.60 12.58
N VAL A 693 -14.47 20.42 12.79
CA VAL A 693 -14.98 19.37 13.66
C VAL A 693 -15.90 18.41 12.91
N GLN A 694 -15.63 17.12 13.03
CA GLN A 694 -16.52 16.04 12.59
C GLN A 694 -17.59 15.83 13.66
N LEU A 695 -18.84 16.04 13.33
CA LEU A 695 -19.96 15.72 14.21
C LEU A 695 -20.49 14.32 13.90
N MET A 696 -20.74 13.51 14.91
CA MET A 696 -21.53 12.29 14.83
C MET A 696 -22.67 12.37 15.85
N THR A 697 -23.89 12.15 15.40
CA THR A 697 -25.04 12.00 16.30
C THR A 697 -25.57 10.58 16.25
N ILE A 698 -25.88 10.02 17.40
CA ILE A 698 -26.24 8.61 17.56
C ILE A 698 -27.47 8.43 18.45
N VAL A 699 -28.20 7.35 18.25
CA VAL A 699 -29.21 6.84 19.18
C VAL A 699 -28.51 5.87 20.13
N PRO A 700 -28.18 6.25 21.39
CA PRO A 700 -27.24 5.50 22.23
C PRO A 700 -27.63 4.04 22.47
N SER A 701 -28.95 3.77 22.65
CA SER A 701 -29.48 2.41 22.93
C SER A 701 -29.29 1.45 21.77
N ASP A 702 -29.47 1.92 20.52
CA ASP A 702 -29.39 1.10 19.33
C ASP A 702 -27.98 1.03 18.78
N PHE A 703 -27.24 2.14 18.90
CA PHE A 703 -25.82 2.19 18.59
C PHE A 703 -25.01 1.14 19.36
N SER A 704 -25.32 0.93 20.65
CA SER A 704 -24.67 -0.10 21.49
C SER A 704 -24.81 -1.53 20.93
N LYS A 705 -25.91 -1.82 20.21
CA LYS A 705 -26.20 -3.14 19.63
C LYS A 705 -25.55 -3.36 18.27
N VAL A 706 -25.27 -2.28 17.54
CA VAL A 706 -24.79 -2.31 16.15
C VAL A 706 -23.31 -2.07 16.06
N CYS A 707 -22.76 -1.20 16.89
CA CYS A 707 -21.39 -0.76 16.84
C CYS A 707 -20.39 -1.90 17.09
N LYS A 708 -19.33 -1.95 16.27
CA LYS A 708 -18.16 -2.82 16.45
C LYS A 708 -16.98 -1.98 16.90
N PHE A 709 -16.57 -2.12 18.15
CA PHE A 709 -15.48 -1.35 18.73
C PHE A 709 -14.68 -2.16 19.76
N GLU A 710 -13.38 -1.91 19.84
CA GLU A 710 -12.51 -2.55 20.84
C GLU A 710 -12.40 -1.74 22.12
N ASP A 711 -12.80 -2.30 23.24
CA ASP A 711 -12.79 -1.68 24.56
C ASP A 711 -11.42 -1.11 24.99
N ARG A 712 -10.31 -1.66 24.43
CA ARG A 712 -8.94 -1.20 24.74
C ARG A 712 -8.63 0.23 24.29
N LEU A 713 -9.40 0.77 23.36
CA LEU A 713 -9.19 2.09 22.77
C LEU A 713 -9.76 3.24 23.64
N LEU A 714 -10.59 2.93 24.60
CA LEU A 714 -11.17 3.89 25.54
C LEU A 714 -10.68 3.64 26.97
N PRO A 715 -10.54 4.71 27.78
CA PRO A 715 -10.21 4.58 29.20
C PRO A 715 -11.26 3.82 30.01
N VAL A 716 -12.52 3.88 29.57
CA VAL A 716 -13.69 3.20 30.17
C VAL A 716 -14.48 2.51 29.06
N GLN A 717 -15.26 1.47 29.38
CA GLN A 717 -16.08 0.75 28.40
C GLN A 717 -17.03 1.70 27.65
N LEU A 718 -17.19 1.47 26.34
CA LEU A 718 -18.03 2.29 25.44
C LEU A 718 -19.44 2.53 26.01
N ASN A 719 -20.06 1.50 26.59
CA ASN A 719 -21.42 1.58 27.15
C ASN A 719 -21.57 2.64 28.25
N ASN A 720 -20.49 2.99 28.98
CA ASN A 720 -20.58 4.05 30.00
C ASN A 720 -20.74 5.44 29.34
N TYR A 721 -20.08 5.68 28.24
CA TYR A 721 -20.23 6.90 27.46
C TYR A 721 -21.62 7.00 26.81
N LEU A 722 -22.10 5.87 26.26
CA LEU A 722 -23.44 5.79 25.66
C LEU A 722 -24.55 6.02 26.71
N ASN A 723 -24.41 5.47 27.92
CA ASN A 723 -25.32 5.70 29.00
C ASN A 723 -25.33 7.17 29.46
N ALA A 724 -24.16 7.83 29.52
CA ALA A 724 -24.07 9.25 29.85
C ALA A 724 -24.78 10.13 28.81
N LEU A 725 -24.64 9.82 27.49
CA LEU A 725 -25.37 10.51 26.44
C LEU A 725 -26.89 10.23 26.45
N ALA A 726 -27.30 9.05 26.91
CA ALA A 726 -28.72 8.71 27.05
C ALA A 726 -29.37 9.39 28.27
N GLU A 727 -28.64 9.48 29.39
CA GLU A 727 -29.13 10.09 30.63
C GLU A 727 -29.17 11.63 30.53
N TYR A 728 -28.13 12.23 29.89
CA TYR A 728 -28.05 13.66 29.70
C TYR A 728 -27.97 14.00 28.19
N THR A 729 -29.14 14.17 27.57
CA THR A 729 -29.27 14.34 26.11
C THR A 729 -28.58 15.58 25.55
N PRO A 730 -28.47 16.77 26.25
CA PRO A 730 -27.68 17.93 25.80
C PRO A 730 -26.17 17.73 25.98
N GLY A 731 -25.71 16.49 26.22
CA GLY A 731 -24.31 16.17 26.40
C GLY A 731 -23.53 16.00 25.12
N VAL A 732 -22.24 16.32 25.16
CA VAL A 732 -21.28 16.08 24.08
C VAL A 732 -20.04 15.33 24.57
N ILE A 733 -19.55 14.39 23.79
CA ILE A 733 -18.25 13.76 23.95
C ILE A 733 -17.33 14.38 22.90
N LEU A 734 -16.20 14.93 23.32
CA LEU A 734 -15.25 15.62 22.45
C LEU A 734 -13.95 14.85 22.30
N SER A 735 -13.22 15.09 21.21
CA SER A 735 -11.85 14.63 21.05
C SER A 735 -10.95 15.21 22.15
N SER A 736 -9.90 14.46 22.55
CA SER A 736 -8.99 14.89 23.64
C SER A 736 -8.21 16.18 23.32
N SER A 737 -8.12 16.57 22.05
CA SER A 737 -7.53 17.85 21.60
C SER A 737 -8.19 19.07 22.23
N PHE A 738 -9.48 19.02 22.49
CA PHE A 738 -10.21 20.10 23.14
C PHE A 738 -9.75 20.42 24.58
N LYS A 739 -9.10 19.47 25.26
CA LYS A 739 -8.42 19.74 26.53
C LYS A 739 -7.25 20.70 26.34
N SER A 740 -6.51 20.58 25.25
CA SER A 740 -5.42 21.51 24.94
C SER A 740 -5.92 22.91 24.58
N TYR A 741 -7.17 23.02 24.13
CA TYR A 741 -7.83 24.29 23.91
C TYR A 741 -8.38 24.93 25.19
N GLY A 742 -8.28 24.24 26.35
CA GLY A 742 -8.62 24.77 27.67
C GLY A 742 -10.03 24.43 28.18
N LEU A 743 -10.72 23.46 27.50
CA LEU A 743 -12.02 22.98 27.98
C LEU A 743 -11.87 21.94 29.09
N GLU A 744 -12.79 21.98 30.06
CA GLU A 744 -12.91 21.02 31.15
C GLU A 744 -14.26 20.28 31.12
N LEU A 745 -14.38 19.21 31.88
CA LEU A 745 -15.63 18.47 32.01
C LEU A 745 -16.70 19.34 32.68
N GLY A 746 -17.89 19.33 32.09
CA GLY A 746 -19.02 20.15 32.57
C GLY A 746 -19.08 21.57 31.97
N ASP A 747 -18.12 21.94 31.12
CA ASP A 747 -18.18 23.21 30.40
C ASP A 747 -19.26 23.19 29.32
N THR A 748 -19.86 24.36 29.06
CA THR A 748 -20.84 24.54 27.99
C THR A 748 -20.13 25.07 26.74
N VAL A 749 -20.44 24.47 25.62
CA VAL A 749 -19.95 24.89 24.30
C VAL A 749 -21.13 25.08 23.34
N GLU A 750 -21.01 26.00 22.41
CA GLU A 750 -21.99 26.21 21.35
C GLU A 750 -21.58 25.46 20.11
N CYS A 751 -22.54 24.80 19.46
CA CYS A 751 -22.36 24.04 18.24
C CYS A 751 -23.17 24.65 17.10
N LYS A 752 -22.58 24.80 15.90
CA LYS A 752 -23.23 25.41 14.73
C LYS A 752 -22.70 24.78 13.44
N TRP A 753 -23.58 24.59 12.43
CA TRP A 753 -23.22 24.30 11.05
C TRP A 753 -24.26 24.79 10.06
N GLY A 754 -23.83 25.11 8.86
CA GLY A 754 -24.70 25.63 7.79
C GLY A 754 -25.52 26.85 8.24
N GLY A 755 -26.77 26.94 7.81
CA GLY A 755 -27.73 28.01 8.18
C GLY A 755 -28.47 27.79 9.52
N ASN A 756 -28.10 26.72 10.29
CA ASN A 756 -28.76 26.42 11.56
C ASN A 756 -28.40 27.45 12.65
N GLU A 757 -29.34 27.73 13.57
CA GLU A 757 -29.01 28.51 14.75
C GLU A 757 -28.07 27.77 15.71
N PRO A 758 -27.13 28.47 16.38
CA PRO A 758 -26.25 27.86 17.35
C PRO A 758 -27.03 27.35 18.58
N PHE A 759 -26.66 26.13 19.05
CA PHE A 759 -27.26 25.53 20.25
C PHE A 759 -26.19 25.10 21.24
N GLU A 760 -26.56 25.09 22.54
CA GLU A 760 -25.61 24.78 23.62
C GLU A 760 -25.60 23.29 23.96
N VAL A 761 -24.38 22.77 24.23
CA VAL A 761 -24.16 21.40 24.72
C VAL A 761 -23.11 21.40 25.84
N THR A 762 -23.20 20.41 26.73
CA THR A 762 -22.31 20.31 27.91
C THR A 762 -21.28 19.16 27.68
N VAL A 763 -20.02 19.41 27.95
CA VAL A 763 -18.94 18.44 27.80
C VAL A 763 -19.03 17.35 28.86
N LEU A 764 -19.32 16.11 28.44
CA LEU A 764 -19.42 14.93 29.33
C LEU A 764 -18.11 14.16 29.43
N ALA A 765 -17.37 14.05 28.31
CA ALA A 765 -16.14 13.31 28.28
C ALA A 765 -15.22 13.80 27.17
N PHE A 766 -13.93 13.44 27.31
CA PHE A 766 -12.93 13.56 26.26
C PHE A 766 -12.38 12.18 25.92
N VAL A 767 -12.30 11.86 24.64
CA VAL A 767 -11.81 10.57 24.14
C VAL A 767 -10.85 10.74 22.95
N ASP A 768 -9.91 9.82 22.79
CA ASP A 768 -8.95 9.85 21.69
C ASP A 768 -9.48 9.15 20.44
N TYR A 769 -10.39 8.19 20.62
CA TYR A 769 -10.93 7.34 19.56
C TYR A 769 -12.42 7.17 19.70
N TRP A 770 -13.12 7.14 18.55
CA TRP A 770 -14.56 6.84 18.50
C TRP A 770 -14.87 6.07 17.21
N PRO A 771 -15.72 5.01 17.24
CA PRO A 771 -16.02 4.19 16.07
C PRO A 771 -16.59 5.03 14.93
N GLY A 772 -16.04 4.85 13.73
CA GLY A 772 -16.47 5.57 12.52
C GLY A 772 -15.96 7.02 12.42
N LEU A 773 -15.18 7.52 13.40
CA LEU A 773 -14.57 8.85 13.36
C LEU A 773 -13.05 8.73 13.39
N SER A 774 -12.38 9.30 12.39
CA SER A 774 -10.93 9.31 12.34
C SER A 774 -10.36 10.56 13.00
N PRO A 775 -9.51 10.44 14.03
CA PRO A 775 -8.83 11.58 14.64
C PRO A 775 -7.76 12.21 13.72
N TYR A 776 -7.46 11.54 12.58
CA TYR A 776 -6.48 11.99 11.59
C TYR A 776 -7.11 12.28 10.22
N LYS A 777 -8.40 12.63 10.18
CA LYS A 777 -9.03 13.11 8.95
C LYS A 777 -8.49 14.51 8.66
N GLU A 778 -7.98 14.71 7.44
CA GLU A 778 -7.44 16.02 7.05
C GLU A 778 -8.53 17.06 6.90
N ALA A 779 -8.27 18.25 7.41
CA ALA A 779 -9.14 19.41 7.25
C ALA A 779 -8.81 20.14 5.94
N LYS A 780 -9.81 20.80 5.33
CA LYS A 780 -9.66 21.57 4.08
C LYS A 780 -8.58 22.67 4.18
N ASN A 781 -8.36 23.19 5.38
CA ASN A 781 -7.41 24.27 5.64
C ASN A 781 -6.03 23.78 6.11
N GLY A 782 -5.78 22.45 6.00
CA GLY A 782 -4.60 21.79 6.56
C GLY A 782 -4.77 21.43 8.03
N GLY A 783 -4.01 20.42 8.50
CA GLY A 783 -4.16 19.85 9.84
C GLY A 783 -5.21 18.76 9.91
N TYR A 784 -5.53 18.29 11.11
CA TYR A 784 -6.51 17.23 11.35
C TYR A 784 -7.80 17.79 11.93
N MET A 785 -8.91 17.13 11.61
CA MET A 785 -10.21 17.47 12.15
C MET A 785 -10.38 16.91 13.56
N ASP A 786 -10.91 17.73 14.44
CA ASP A 786 -11.44 17.28 15.73
C ASP A 786 -12.76 16.55 15.56
N PHE A 787 -13.28 15.90 16.61
CA PHE A 787 -14.59 15.28 16.52
C PHE A 787 -15.45 15.52 17.80
N ALA A 788 -16.76 15.46 17.58
CA ALA A 788 -17.78 15.59 18.60
C ALA A 788 -18.86 14.53 18.42
N VAL A 789 -19.33 13.92 19.52
CA VAL A 789 -20.39 12.91 19.51
C VAL A 789 -21.53 13.38 20.40
N MET A 790 -22.76 13.36 19.88
CA MET A 790 -23.96 13.87 20.55
C MET A 790 -25.14 12.88 20.41
N ASN A 791 -26.18 13.13 21.18
CA ASN A 791 -27.44 12.40 21.08
C ASN A 791 -28.23 12.86 19.84
N TYR A 792 -28.65 11.90 19.00
CA TYR A 792 -29.38 12.16 17.76
C TYR A 792 -30.73 12.89 18.01
N ASP A 793 -31.50 12.42 18.99
CA ASP A 793 -32.84 12.98 19.25
C ASP A 793 -32.74 14.44 19.70
N TYR A 794 -31.73 14.78 20.51
CA TYR A 794 -31.52 16.17 20.96
C TYR A 794 -31.15 17.06 19.75
N VAL A 795 -30.19 16.65 18.95
CA VAL A 795 -29.73 17.46 17.81
C VAL A 795 -30.84 17.64 16.77
N ASN A 796 -31.61 16.58 16.49
CA ASN A 796 -32.73 16.64 15.52
C ASN A 796 -33.85 17.56 15.93
N VAL A 797 -33.99 17.88 17.25
CA VAL A 797 -34.94 18.88 17.74
C VAL A 797 -34.40 20.30 17.60
N GLN A 798 -33.07 20.48 17.67
CA GLN A 798 -32.42 21.79 17.59
C GLN A 798 -32.20 22.28 16.16
N THR A 799 -32.14 21.34 15.19
CA THR A 799 -31.77 21.63 13.79
C THR A 799 -32.83 21.13 12.82
N SER A 800 -32.74 21.54 11.55
CA SER A 800 -33.54 20.94 10.49
C SER A 800 -33.12 19.49 10.23
N MET A 801 -34.09 18.62 9.88
CA MET A 801 -33.80 17.23 9.53
C MET A 801 -32.96 17.14 8.27
N GLU A 802 -31.84 16.45 8.38
CA GLU A 802 -30.93 16.13 7.26
C GLU A 802 -30.82 14.61 7.06
N PRO A 803 -30.47 14.12 5.85
CA PRO A 803 -30.27 12.69 5.60
C PRO A 803 -29.20 12.08 6.52
N TYR A 804 -29.55 10.95 7.14
CA TYR A 804 -28.68 10.20 8.03
C TYR A 804 -28.21 8.89 7.36
N GLU A 805 -27.17 8.31 7.93
CA GLU A 805 -26.68 6.97 7.60
C GLU A 805 -27.42 5.93 8.40
N VAL A 806 -27.70 4.81 7.77
CA VAL A 806 -28.27 3.62 8.43
C VAL A 806 -27.14 2.62 8.67
N TRP A 807 -26.85 2.34 9.93
CA TRP A 807 -25.82 1.38 10.31
C TRP A 807 -26.45 0.03 10.62
N PHE A 808 -25.86 -1.04 10.11
CA PHE A 808 -26.36 -2.40 10.21
C PHE A 808 -25.41 -3.31 10.97
N LYS A 809 -25.96 -4.15 11.83
CA LYS A 809 -25.34 -5.37 12.32
C LYS A 809 -25.99 -6.56 11.62
N LEU A 810 -25.16 -7.37 10.97
CA LEU A 810 -25.61 -8.58 10.30
C LEU A 810 -25.51 -9.80 11.22
N LYS A 811 -26.37 -10.79 11.03
CA LYS A 811 -26.32 -12.07 11.73
C LYS A 811 -25.03 -12.81 11.39
N ASP A 812 -24.48 -13.52 12.34
CA ASP A 812 -23.28 -14.34 12.12
C ASP A 812 -23.49 -15.32 10.96
N GLY A 813 -22.62 -15.21 9.93
CA GLY A 813 -22.69 -16.05 8.73
C GLY A 813 -23.73 -15.64 7.70
N ALA A 814 -24.37 -14.48 7.83
CA ALA A 814 -25.27 -13.94 6.81
C ALA A 814 -24.51 -13.68 5.50
N SER A 815 -25.17 -13.95 4.38
CA SER A 815 -24.62 -13.66 3.04
C SER A 815 -24.74 -12.17 2.76
N VAL A 816 -23.62 -11.50 2.50
CA VAL A 816 -23.58 -10.08 2.09
C VAL A 816 -24.32 -9.89 0.76
N GLN A 817 -24.27 -10.88 -0.15
CA GLN A 817 -24.98 -10.82 -1.43
C GLN A 817 -26.49 -10.85 -1.22
N GLU A 818 -26.99 -11.71 -0.32
CA GLU A 818 -28.44 -11.75 0.01
C GLU A 818 -28.91 -10.44 0.63
N PHE A 819 -28.06 -9.79 1.42
CA PHE A 819 -28.32 -8.46 1.97
C PHE A 819 -28.43 -7.42 0.85
N TYR A 820 -27.50 -7.37 -0.11
CA TYR A 820 -27.55 -6.47 -1.25
C TYR A 820 -28.79 -6.72 -2.14
N ASP A 821 -29.06 -7.97 -2.47
CA ASP A 821 -30.27 -8.35 -3.24
C ASP A 821 -31.58 -7.93 -2.54
N SER A 822 -31.59 -7.88 -1.20
CA SER A 822 -32.74 -7.43 -0.43
C SER A 822 -32.93 -5.92 -0.44
N ILE A 823 -31.86 -5.13 -0.53
CA ILE A 823 -31.90 -3.67 -0.72
C ILE A 823 -32.58 -3.34 -2.04
N ASP A 824 -32.16 -4.01 -3.13
CA ASP A 824 -32.75 -3.82 -4.47
C ASP A 824 -34.22 -4.20 -4.50
N LYS A 825 -34.58 -5.34 -3.89
CA LYS A 825 -35.99 -5.79 -3.80
C LYS A 825 -36.86 -4.86 -2.97
N ALA A 826 -36.31 -4.20 -1.95
CA ALA A 826 -37.01 -3.22 -1.14
C ALA A 826 -37.20 -1.87 -1.87
N GLY A 827 -36.61 -1.70 -3.06
CA GLY A 827 -36.65 -0.46 -3.83
C GLY A 827 -35.91 0.71 -3.16
N ILE A 828 -34.93 0.40 -2.31
CA ILE A 828 -34.06 1.38 -1.66
C ILE A 828 -33.02 1.83 -2.67
N LYS A 829 -32.85 3.14 -2.84
CA LYS A 829 -31.85 3.73 -3.73
C LYS A 829 -30.65 4.19 -2.90
N PRO A 830 -29.60 3.39 -2.79
CA PRO A 830 -28.42 3.79 -2.03
C PRO A 830 -27.67 4.90 -2.76
N LEU A 831 -27.34 5.96 -2.05
CA LEU A 831 -26.35 6.94 -2.47
C LEU A 831 -24.94 6.39 -2.20
N THR A 832 -24.75 5.82 -1.00
CA THR A 832 -23.53 5.10 -0.64
C THR A 832 -23.91 3.80 0.09
N LEU A 833 -23.14 2.74 -0.18
CA LEU A 833 -23.28 1.45 0.50
C LEU A 833 -21.89 0.89 0.79
N GLU A 834 -21.51 0.89 2.05
CA GLU A 834 -20.22 0.41 2.51
C GLU A 834 -20.39 -0.87 3.33
N SER A 835 -19.52 -1.85 3.12
CA SER A 835 -19.49 -3.09 3.90
C SER A 835 -18.10 -3.32 4.47
N ALA A 836 -18.02 -3.51 5.79
CA ALA A 836 -16.76 -3.81 6.46
C ALA A 836 -16.09 -5.09 5.93
N SER A 837 -16.87 -6.10 5.55
CA SER A 837 -16.34 -7.34 4.98
C SER A 837 -15.71 -7.12 3.60
N GLN A 838 -16.36 -6.35 2.73
CA GLN A 838 -15.84 -6.03 1.41
C GLN A 838 -14.59 -5.16 1.51
N GLN A 839 -14.63 -4.09 2.30
CA GLN A 839 -13.46 -3.22 2.53
C GLN A 839 -12.28 -4.01 3.14
N THR A 840 -12.56 -4.98 4.03
CA THR A 840 -11.51 -5.87 4.56
C THR A 840 -10.88 -6.72 3.46
N ILE A 841 -11.66 -7.24 2.53
CA ILE A 841 -11.15 -8.00 1.37
C ILE A 841 -10.30 -7.08 0.48
N GLU A 842 -10.75 -5.88 0.21
CA GLU A 842 -10.03 -4.88 -0.58
C GLU A 842 -8.71 -4.47 0.09
N LYS A 843 -8.73 -4.18 1.40
CA LYS A 843 -7.53 -3.85 2.17
C LYS A 843 -6.53 -5.01 2.21
N LYS A 844 -7.00 -6.26 2.36
CA LYS A 844 -6.14 -7.45 2.26
C LYS A 844 -5.60 -7.68 0.84
N ASN A 845 -6.26 -7.14 -0.16
CA ASN A 845 -5.82 -7.17 -1.55
C ASN A 845 -4.90 -5.99 -1.91
N ASP A 846 -4.66 -5.09 -0.99
CA ASP A 846 -3.71 -3.99 -1.16
C ASP A 846 -2.31 -4.56 -1.47
N PRO A 847 -1.65 -4.14 -2.57
CA PRO A 847 -0.34 -4.66 -2.97
C PRO A 847 0.76 -4.37 -1.95
N MET A 848 0.66 -3.29 -1.18
CA MET A 848 1.62 -2.96 -0.13
C MET A 848 1.53 -3.96 1.02
N LEU A 849 0.33 -4.23 1.53
CA LEU A 849 0.10 -5.21 2.58
C LEU A 849 0.47 -6.63 2.13
N GLN A 850 0.11 -6.99 0.89
CA GLN A 850 0.49 -8.29 0.29
C GLN A 850 2.00 -8.42 0.14
N GLY A 851 2.68 -7.38 -0.33
CA GLY A 851 4.13 -7.33 -0.45
C GLY A 851 4.84 -7.53 0.87
N MET A 852 4.37 -6.84 1.91
CA MET A 852 4.92 -6.96 3.27
C MET A 852 4.68 -8.37 3.84
N ASN A 853 3.47 -8.90 3.76
CA ASN A 853 3.15 -10.28 4.21
C ASN A 853 3.95 -11.34 3.45
N GLY A 854 4.07 -11.17 2.14
CA GLY A 854 4.87 -12.02 1.29
C GLY A 854 6.35 -11.97 1.64
N ALA A 855 6.92 -10.79 1.85
CA ALA A 855 8.32 -10.61 2.24
C ALA A 855 8.64 -11.24 3.60
N LEU A 856 7.75 -11.07 4.59
CA LEU A 856 7.89 -11.69 5.91
C LEU A 856 7.77 -13.22 5.84
N THR A 857 6.79 -13.74 5.08
CA THR A 857 6.61 -15.19 4.88
C THR A 857 7.81 -15.79 4.15
N LEU A 858 8.30 -15.13 3.08
CA LEU A 858 9.47 -15.57 2.33
C LEU A 858 10.72 -15.57 3.21
N GLY A 859 10.94 -14.47 3.94
CA GLY A 859 12.03 -14.35 4.88
C GLY A 859 12.01 -15.46 5.93
N PHE A 860 10.84 -15.76 6.50
CA PHE A 860 10.65 -16.86 7.44
C PHE A 860 11.02 -18.22 6.81
N ILE A 861 10.51 -18.53 5.61
CA ILE A 861 10.79 -19.80 4.92
C ILE A 861 12.31 -19.95 4.66
N ILE A 862 12.97 -18.91 4.16
CA ILE A 862 14.41 -18.91 3.89
C ILE A 862 15.19 -19.15 5.19
N ILE A 863 14.88 -18.41 6.25
CA ILE A 863 15.53 -18.55 7.55
C ILE A 863 15.33 -19.97 8.11
N MET A 864 14.14 -20.56 7.99
CA MET A 864 13.88 -21.91 8.47
C MET A 864 14.62 -23.00 7.66
N VAL A 865 14.66 -22.87 6.35
CA VAL A 865 15.45 -23.77 5.49
C VAL A 865 16.94 -23.70 5.86
N MET A 866 17.47 -22.50 6.03
CA MET A 866 18.86 -22.27 6.45
C MET A 866 19.11 -22.85 7.86
N CYS A 867 18.14 -22.67 8.76
CA CYS A 867 18.19 -23.24 10.11
C CYS A 867 18.31 -24.75 10.09
N ILE A 868 17.47 -25.45 9.31
CA ILE A 868 17.49 -26.91 9.18
C ILE A 868 18.84 -27.37 8.64
N ILE A 869 19.33 -26.75 7.56
CA ILE A 869 20.58 -27.12 6.93
C ILE A 869 21.77 -26.87 7.86
N GLY A 870 21.86 -25.68 8.43
CA GLY A 870 22.94 -25.29 9.35
C GLY A 870 22.99 -26.20 10.59
N PHE A 871 21.83 -26.52 11.16
CA PHE A 871 21.69 -27.43 12.27
C PHE A 871 22.16 -28.85 11.94
N LEU A 872 21.73 -29.40 10.79
CA LEU A 872 22.15 -30.73 10.33
C LEU A 872 23.67 -30.79 10.09
N ILE A 873 24.23 -29.80 9.41
CA ILE A 873 25.69 -29.75 9.16
C ILE A 873 26.47 -29.76 10.44
N TYR A 874 26.10 -28.88 11.38
CA TYR A 874 26.77 -28.79 12.67
C TYR A 874 26.80 -30.14 13.37
N TRP A 875 25.66 -30.83 13.48
CA TRP A 875 25.58 -32.10 14.17
C TRP A 875 26.31 -33.22 13.45
N ILE A 876 26.25 -33.29 12.11
CA ILE A 876 27.01 -34.26 11.33
C ILE A 876 28.52 -34.09 11.61
N LEU A 877 29.01 -32.86 11.61
CA LEU A 877 30.42 -32.57 11.85
C LEU A 877 30.82 -32.79 13.32
N SER A 878 29.93 -32.47 14.27
CA SER A 878 30.16 -32.70 15.70
C SER A 878 30.33 -34.19 15.98
N ILE A 879 29.48 -35.06 15.44
CA ILE A 879 29.61 -36.51 15.60
C ILE A 879 30.88 -37.05 14.95
N LYS A 880 31.17 -36.63 13.69
CA LYS A 880 32.40 -37.05 13.00
C LYS A 880 33.65 -36.71 13.80
N SER A 881 33.74 -35.54 14.40
CA SER A 881 34.90 -35.09 15.18
C SER A 881 35.08 -35.81 16.51
N ARG A 882 34.05 -36.51 17.03
CA ARG A 882 34.04 -37.20 18.31
C ARG A 882 33.96 -38.75 18.15
N THR A 883 34.13 -39.26 16.93
CA THR A 883 34.03 -40.70 16.64
C THR A 883 34.98 -41.51 17.48
N LEU A 884 36.21 -41.02 17.68
CA LEU A 884 37.21 -41.64 18.56
C LEU A 884 36.78 -41.67 20.02
N GLN A 885 36.20 -40.56 20.53
CA GLN A 885 35.70 -40.52 21.91
C GLN A 885 34.59 -41.52 22.13
N PHE A 886 33.67 -41.66 21.17
CA PHE A 886 32.60 -42.66 21.26
C PHE A 886 33.16 -44.08 21.18
N GLY A 887 34.22 -44.33 20.40
CA GLY A 887 34.95 -45.61 20.38
C GLY A 887 35.54 -45.95 21.72
N ILE A 888 36.21 -45.00 22.40
CA ILE A 888 36.82 -45.17 23.74
C ILE A 888 35.73 -45.44 24.80
N LEU A 889 34.65 -44.65 24.83
CA LEU A 889 33.55 -44.84 25.79
C LEU A 889 32.89 -46.21 25.63
N ARG A 890 32.78 -46.71 24.40
CA ARG A 890 32.25 -48.03 24.13
C ARG A 890 33.22 -49.14 24.53
N ALA A 891 34.54 -48.93 24.37
CA ALA A 891 35.58 -49.84 24.85
C ALA A 891 35.58 -49.89 26.40
N MET A 892 35.24 -48.80 27.08
CA MET A 892 35.09 -48.69 28.53
C MET A 892 33.76 -49.31 29.04
N GLY A 893 32.94 -49.92 28.17
CA GLY A 893 31.74 -50.67 28.57
C GLY A 893 30.41 -49.92 28.50
N MET A 894 30.40 -48.66 28.02
CA MET A 894 29.14 -47.92 27.81
C MET A 894 28.29 -48.58 26.69
N LYS A 895 27.00 -48.85 27.03
CA LYS A 895 26.04 -49.39 26.06
C LYS A 895 25.73 -48.39 24.97
N PHE A 896 25.43 -48.87 23.76
CA PHE A 896 25.07 -48.01 22.60
C PHE A 896 23.93 -47.06 22.91
N ARG A 897 22.92 -47.52 23.66
CA ARG A 897 21.79 -46.69 24.13
C ARG A 897 22.24 -45.53 25.03
N GLU A 898 23.24 -45.74 25.91
CA GLU A 898 23.74 -44.69 26.80
C GLU A 898 24.49 -43.61 26.05
N ILE A 899 25.25 -43.99 25.01
CA ILE A 899 25.93 -43.01 24.13
C ILE A 899 24.91 -42.18 23.33
N ILE A 900 23.85 -42.83 22.82
CA ILE A 900 22.75 -42.09 22.15
C ILE A 900 22.07 -41.12 23.13
N MET A 901 21.73 -41.60 24.34
CA MET A 901 21.10 -40.74 25.36
C MET A 901 22.02 -39.59 25.77
N MET A 902 23.32 -39.79 25.86
CA MET A 902 24.28 -38.74 26.12
C MET A 902 24.23 -37.66 25.04
N ILE A 903 24.18 -38.05 23.77
CA ILE A 903 24.09 -37.09 22.64
C ILE A 903 22.73 -36.39 22.64
N VAL A 904 21.64 -37.10 22.92
CA VAL A 904 20.28 -36.53 23.06
C VAL A 904 20.27 -35.48 24.19
N TYR A 905 20.80 -35.79 25.36
CA TYR A 905 20.89 -34.80 26.46
C TYR A 905 21.74 -33.60 26.08
N GLU A 906 22.88 -33.84 25.41
CA GLU A 906 23.74 -32.74 24.93
C GLU A 906 23.01 -31.86 23.94
N GLN A 907 22.28 -32.46 23.01
CA GLN A 907 21.46 -31.72 22.04
C GLN A 907 20.33 -30.93 22.72
N LEU A 908 19.63 -31.53 23.67
CA LEU A 908 18.56 -30.90 24.41
C LEU A 908 19.05 -29.72 25.25
N LEU A 909 20.23 -29.84 25.85
CA LEU A 909 20.85 -28.74 26.59
C LEU A 909 21.33 -27.60 25.69
N VAL A 910 21.90 -27.87 24.53
CA VAL A 910 22.43 -26.84 23.64
C VAL A 910 21.30 -26.24 22.79
N SER A 911 20.59 -27.09 22.03
CA SER A 911 19.60 -26.61 21.06
C SER A 911 18.24 -26.32 21.71
N GLY A 912 17.82 -27.11 22.70
CA GLY A 912 16.56 -26.88 23.41
C GLY A 912 16.56 -25.58 24.20
N VAL A 913 17.66 -25.28 24.92
CA VAL A 913 17.79 -24.02 25.65
C VAL A 913 17.89 -22.84 24.67
N ALA A 914 18.61 -23.01 23.56
CA ALA A 914 18.70 -21.97 22.53
C ALA A 914 17.34 -21.64 21.90
N ILE A 915 16.54 -22.66 21.58
CA ILE A 915 15.20 -22.50 21.00
C ILE A 915 14.24 -21.83 22.00
N PHE A 916 14.24 -22.31 23.26
CA PHE A 916 13.41 -21.69 24.30
C PHE A 916 13.76 -20.22 24.53
N ALA A 917 15.05 -19.90 24.65
CA ALA A 917 15.49 -18.51 24.76
C ALA A 917 15.17 -17.68 23.51
N ALA A 918 15.25 -18.29 22.33
CA ALA A 918 14.93 -17.63 21.07
C ALA A 918 13.46 -17.22 20.97
N ILE A 919 12.54 -18.09 21.41
CA ILE A 919 11.11 -17.77 21.45
C ILE A 919 10.86 -16.58 22.40
N PHE A 920 11.49 -16.58 23.56
CA PHE A 920 11.38 -15.48 24.51
C PHE A 920 11.98 -14.18 23.94
N ILE A 921 13.18 -14.23 23.38
CA ILE A 921 13.84 -13.08 22.76
C ILE A 921 13.02 -12.54 21.59
N GLY A 922 12.51 -13.42 20.72
CA GLY A 922 11.65 -13.05 19.60
C GLY A 922 10.35 -12.40 20.05
N GLY A 923 9.71 -12.92 21.12
CA GLY A 923 8.51 -12.32 21.71
C GLY A 923 8.76 -10.92 22.27
N VAL A 924 9.83 -10.73 23.05
CA VAL A 924 10.22 -9.42 23.60
C VAL A 924 10.56 -8.44 22.46
N THR A 925 11.30 -8.89 21.45
CA THR A 925 11.61 -8.05 20.28
C THR A 925 10.35 -7.63 19.55
N SER A 926 9.40 -8.55 19.38
CA SER A 926 8.11 -8.22 18.74
C SER A 926 7.34 -7.18 19.53
N ALA A 927 7.24 -7.34 20.86
CA ALA A 927 6.53 -6.38 21.71
C ALA A 927 7.14 -4.96 21.67
N LEU A 928 8.47 -4.85 21.49
CA LEU A 928 9.17 -3.57 21.47
C LEU A 928 9.20 -2.89 20.09
N PHE A 929 9.36 -3.68 19.02
CA PHE A 929 9.66 -3.13 17.69
C PHE A 929 8.51 -3.26 16.68
N VAL A 930 7.54 -4.16 16.86
CA VAL A 930 6.41 -4.26 15.93
C VAL A 930 5.49 -3.03 15.96
N PRO A 931 5.21 -2.40 17.12
CA PRO A 931 4.41 -1.16 17.12
C PRO A 931 5.01 -0.03 16.26
N LEU A 932 6.33 -0.03 16.04
CA LEU A 932 7.00 0.97 15.20
C LEU A 932 6.62 0.85 13.72
N PHE A 933 6.10 -0.30 13.28
CA PHE A 933 5.60 -0.47 11.90
C PHE A 933 4.42 0.45 11.59
N GLN A 934 3.76 0.98 12.61
CA GLN A 934 2.72 1.99 12.43
C GLN A 934 3.22 3.21 11.66
N SER A 935 4.48 3.63 11.84
CA SER A 935 5.08 4.75 11.11
C SER A 935 5.29 4.52 9.61
N ILE A 936 5.05 3.31 9.10
CA ILE A 936 5.11 2.98 7.67
C ILE A 936 3.83 3.39 6.96
N PHE A 937 2.73 3.43 7.69
CA PHE A 937 1.41 3.78 7.19
C PHE A 937 1.10 5.24 7.48
N ASP A 938 0.28 5.86 6.63
CA ASP A 938 -0.22 7.20 6.89
C ASP A 938 -0.97 7.26 8.22
N ALA A 939 -0.96 8.40 8.87
CA ALA A 939 -1.59 8.58 10.18
C ALA A 939 -3.08 8.18 10.15
N SER A 940 -3.79 8.51 9.07
CA SER A 940 -5.19 8.13 8.84
C SER A 940 -5.43 6.62 8.76
N GLN A 941 -4.44 5.85 8.27
CA GLN A 941 -4.48 4.39 8.15
C GLN A 941 -3.95 3.66 9.39
N SER A 942 -3.38 4.37 10.33
CA SER A 942 -2.76 3.80 11.53
C SER A 942 -3.68 3.75 12.75
N VAL A 943 -4.97 3.98 12.57
CA VAL A 943 -6.00 3.85 13.62
C VAL A 943 -6.77 2.55 13.41
N PRO A 944 -6.89 1.72 14.45
CA PRO A 944 -6.36 1.82 15.82
C PRO A 944 -4.85 1.53 15.90
N PRO A 945 -4.19 1.93 17.02
CA PRO A 945 -2.76 1.68 17.21
C PRO A 945 -2.40 0.21 17.14
N PHE A 946 -1.23 -0.09 16.51
CA PHE A 946 -0.74 -1.46 16.34
C PHE A 946 -0.61 -2.20 17.68
N ALA A 947 -1.31 -3.31 17.82
CA ALA A 947 -1.21 -4.18 18.98
C ALA A 947 -0.58 -5.52 18.60
N VAL A 948 0.41 -5.96 19.38
CA VAL A 948 1.02 -7.29 19.24
C VAL A 948 0.25 -8.26 20.12
N ILE A 949 -0.71 -8.94 19.52
CA ILE A 949 -1.48 -9.97 20.22
C ILE A 949 -1.07 -11.32 19.68
N PRO A 950 -0.34 -12.11 20.49
CA PRO A 950 0.13 -13.43 20.08
C PRO A 950 -1.03 -14.42 19.95
N GLU A 951 -1.17 -15.06 18.80
CA GLU A 951 -2.17 -16.09 18.59
C GLU A 951 -1.59 -17.50 18.74
N ARG A 952 -2.36 -18.40 19.33
CA ARG A 952 -1.94 -19.79 19.59
C ARG A 952 -1.68 -20.56 18.29
N SER A 953 -2.39 -20.26 17.22
CA SER A 953 -2.26 -20.90 15.90
C SER A 953 -0.88 -20.70 15.29
N ASP A 954 -0.33 -19.49 15.37
CA ASP A 954 0.97 -19.15 14.77
C ASP A 954 2.14 -19.78 15.53
N TYR A 955 2.05 -19.80 16.86
CA TYR A 955 3.01 -20.54 17.66
C TYR A 955 2.96 -22.05 17.38
N LEU A 956 1.77 -22.63 17.14
CA LEU A 956 1.63 -24.03 16.74
C LEU A 956 2.29 -24.30 15.38
N LYS A 957 2.08 -23.44 14.38
CA LYS A 957 2.76 -23.52 13.08
C LYS A 957 4.29 -23.48 13.24
N LEU A 958 4.79 -22.56 14.06
CA LEU A 958 6.22 -22.43 14.37
C LEU A 958 6.76 -23.67 15.09
N TYR A 959 6.07 -24.14 16.13
CA TYR A 959 6.47 -25.35 16.88
C TYR A 959 6.45 -26.59 16.00
N ALA A 960 5.50 -26.72 15.07
CA ALA A 960 5.45 -27.82 14.11
C ALA A 960 6.70 -27.82 13.22
N VAL A 961 7.11 -26.67 12.68
CA VAL A 961 8.33 -26.55 11.85
C VAL A 961 9.57 -26.90 12.67
N ILE A 962 9.71 -26.38 13.89
CA ILE A 962 10.82 -26.69 14.80
C ILE A 962 10.82 -28.18 15.17
N GLY A 963 9.63 -28.75 15.42
CA GLY A 963 9.47 -30.18 15.72
C GLY A 963 9.91 -31.07 14.57
N VAL A 964 9.52 -30.76 13.35
CA VAL A 964 9.98 -31.46 12.13
C VAL A 964 11.48 -31.35 11.97
N MET A 965 12.07 -30.17 12.20
CA MET A 965 13.53 -29.94 12.16
C MET A 965 14.24 -30.83 13.16
N LEU A 966 13.82 -30.86 14.42
CA LEU A 966 14.43 -31.70 15.46
C LEU A 966 14.28 -33.19 15.14
N LEU A 967 13.10 -33.62 14.69
CA LEU A 967 12.81 -35.01 14.35
C LEU A 967 13.66 -35.49 13.18
N THR A 968 13.78 -34.70 12.11
CA THR A 968 14.66 -35.01 10.98
C THR A 968 16.12 -35.12 11.41
N ALA A 969 16.58 -34.23 12.28
CA ALA A 969 17.91 -34.28 12.86
C ALA A 969 18.13 -35.57 13.67
N PHE A 970 17.22 -35.95 14.54
CA PHE A 970 17.31 -37.19 15.33
C PHE A 970 17.35 -38.43 14.43
N VAL A 971 16.56 -38.50 13.39
CA VAL A 971 16.55 -39.60 12.42
C VAL A 971 17.90 -39.69 11.69
N VAL A 972 18.43 -38.60 11.21
CA VAL A 972 19.72 -38.53 10.50
C VAL A 972 20.86 -38.91 11.45
N LEU A 973 20.87 -38.35 12.66
CA LEU A 973 21.85 -38.67 13.72
C LEU A 973 21.84 -40.14 14.10
N GLY A 974 20.66 -40.70 14.34
CA GLY A 974 20.51 -42.14 14.68
C GLY A 974 21.05 -43.05 13.58
N ARG A 975 20.78 -42.70 12.29
CA ARG A 975 21.33 -43.45 11.13
C ARG A 975 22.84 -43.32 11.03
N LEU A 976 23.43 -42.15 11.28
CA LEU A 976 24.87 -41.94 11.24
C LEU A 976 25.61 -42.68 12.34
N ILE A 977 25.10 -42.64 13.58
CA ILE A 977 25.70 -43.34 14.73
C ILE A 977 25.65 -44.84 14.53
N LYS A 978 24.56 -45.39 13.94
CA LYS A 978 24.41 -46.83 13.64
C LYS A 978 25.45 -47.30 12.61
N LYS A 979 25.93 -46.43 11.71
CA LYS A 979 26.97 -46.73 10.69
C LYS A 979 28.40 -46.71 11.23
N ILE A 980 28.65 -46.23 12.46
CA ILE A 980 29.99 -46.19 13.05
C ILE A 980 30.46 -47.56 13.42
N LYS A 981 31.43 -48.13 12.65
CA LYS A 981 32.10 -49.41 12.94
C LYS A 981 33.23 -49.17 13.94
N ILE A 982 33.20 -49.90 15.10
CA ILE A 982 34.17 -49.76 16.20
C ILE A 982 35.59 -50.02 15.77
N SER A 983 35.80 -51.02 14.91
CA SER A 983 37.11 -51.41 14.40
C SER A 983 37.80 -50.29 13.57
N GLN A 984 36.99 -49.47 12.86
CA GLN A 984 37.51 -48.32 12.14
C GLN A 984 37.77 -47.10 13.06
N ALA A 985 37.00 -46.95 14.12
CA ALA A 985 37.21 -45.85 15.08
C ALA A 985 38.49 -46.02 15.90
N LEU A 986 38.87 -47.24 16.23
CA LEU A 986 40.13 -47.56 16.96
C LEU A 986 41.38 -47.47 16.07
N LYS A 987 41.28 -47.87 14.75
CA LYS A 987 42.38 -47.72 13.79
C LYS A 987 42.72 -46.24 13.45
N LEU A 988 41.76 -45.33 13.54
CA LEU A 988 41.96 -43.89 13.35
C LEU A 988 42.65 -43.18 14.51
N GLY A 989 42.93 -43.88 15.64
CA GLY A 989 43.67 -43.40 16.78
C GLY A 989 45.15 -43.74 16.77
N GLU A 990 45.59 -44.56 15.83
CA GLU A 990 47.01 -44.92 15.65
C GLU A 990 47.73 -44.06 14.62
N ASP A 991 47.00 -43.32 13.75
CA ASP A 991 47.50 -42.28 12.84
C ASP A 991 47.36 -40.86 13.51
#